data_5aa280d8453495276771595dafa88bdc
#
_entry.id   5aa280d8453495276771595dafa88bdc
#
_cell.length_a   1.000
_cell.length_b   1.000
_cell.length_c   1.000
_cell.angle_alpha   90.00
_cell.angle_beta   90.00
_cell.angle_gamma   90.00
#
_symmetry.space_group_name_H-M   'P 1'
#
loop_
_entity.id
_entity.type
_entity.pdbx_description
1 polymer ?
#
loop_
_entity_poly.entity_id
_entity_poly.type
_entity_poly.pdbx_seq_one_letter_code
_entity_poly.pdbx_strand_id
1 'polypeptide(L)'
;MTVFMDHTTNILTIRRNNRPVKGPSPSWRGWVKAVLTMAFLLLTTSAFSQSLLKGIVIDKETGDSIPFSSLIYKGNHVSVAAGADGRFEIERHNGWTLTVKAVGYKSQTVAIKGDTPAFLTVSLKSEAKKLDEVVVKSKRKSKYSRKDNPAVELMKRVVAAKKRTDLENYDYYQYQKYQKITLAVNDVTPAELEDVQNRKQQWMLDQVEVCPMNNKLIMPLSVDETVSQHIYRKNPKSEKDIIMGQSSKGVNQLIETGNILNTLLKDVFTDVDLYDDQIRLLQYPFTSPIGKDAVAFYRFYIEDTVYVGTDKCYHLQFTPNNQQDFGFRGEIYILADSSLHVKKCSLTIPKRSDVNFVENMKVEQEYTRLDNGEWVLTEDNMIVEMTLTKFLSKAVVLRTTYLHDYAFDEISKKMFRGKAATRVEADAKMRGEDFWQDYRKVELSKSESSMDSFVERIKQIKGFKYIIFGAKALIENFVETGGPNHKSKFDIGPVNTVVSQNFVDGIRFRLSGQTTASLHPHLFWKGYYAYGKDTKNHYYSSQLTYSFNKKEYQPTEFPIHSISFTSAYDVMSPSDKFLYTDKDNVFTAFRWKKVDQMYFYNRQELKYDWETDWGFRTNVILKLESNEPTGELAFRKLYDGSPVDKIRTSEMTVGFVYCPGRTYVNTKQHRLPINFDAPELSIMHTTGFDGVLGGEYKYNYTEVGIYKRFWMKSWGKIDARLKAGAQWNKVPFPLLIMPAANLSYIIEPGTFTLMNNMEFLNDRFASADISWDLNGKIFNRLPLIHKLKWREIIGVKCMMGHLTNKNNPFLAANSADDVLFMFPDDAYLMDRNRPYWEIRAGIHNIFKFFEIDYVRRLSYTDLPGVKKDGIRFTFEFSF
;
A
#
# COMPACT_ATOMS: atom_id res chain seq x y z
N MET A 1 45.46 24.09 8.90
CA MET A 1 45.88 25.32 9.53
C MET A 1 44.81 25.66 10.53
N THR A 2 44.88 25.10 11.72
CA THR A 2 45.45 25.65 12.93
C THR A 2 44.55 26.77 13.45
N VAL A 3 43.87 26.51 14.56
CA VAL A 3 44.16 26.79 16.00
C VAL A 3 43.25 27.93 16.50
N PHE A 4 42.53 27.84 17.56
CA PHE A 4 42.66 27.91 19.02
C PHE A 4 41.24 27.93 19.65
N MET A 5 40.84 27.12 20.63
CA MET A 5 41.02 27.17 22.09
C MET A 5 40.89 28.60 22.67
N ASP A 6 40.14 28.90 23.71
CA ASP A 6 40.17 28.42 25.06
C ASP A 6 39.10 29.13 25.94
N HIS A 7 38.67 28.45 27.01
CA HIS A 7 38.36 28.92 28.37
C HIS A 7 37.26 29.99 28.61
N THR A 8 36.45 29.92 29.62
CA THR A 8 36.68 29.76 31.05
C THR A 8 35.41 29.54 31.84
N THR A 9 35.54 28.71 32.84
CA THR A 9 34.74 28.48 34.05
C THR A 9 34.43 29.74 34.83
N ASN A 10 33.25 29.86 35.44
CA ASN A 10 33.14 30.63 36.70
C ASN A 10 32.05 30.04 37.64
N ILE A 11 32.60 29.59 38.76
CA ILE A 11 31.92 29.20 39.99
C ILE A 11 31.53 30.48 40.74
N LEU A 12 30.32 30.56 41.26
CA LEU A 12 29.97 31.51 42.29
C LEU A 12 29.22 30.82 43.43
N THR A 13 29.95 30.61 44.48
CA THR A 13 29.56 30.27 45.85
C THR A 13 28.83 31.44 46.49
N ILE A 14 27.66 31.20 47.11
CA ILE A 14 27.09 32.15 48.06
C ILE A 14 26.86 31.49 49.41
N ARG A 15 27.44 32.15 50.37
CA ARG A 15 27.56 31.85 51.81
C ARG A 15 26.23 31.75 52.56
N ARG A 16 26.20 30.80 53.47
CA ARG A 16 25.29 30.76 54.60
C ARG A 16 25.49 31.98 55.51
N ASN A 17 24.39 32.52 56.02
CA ASN A 17 24.40 33.32 57.23
C ASN A 17 23.35 32.77 58.17
N ASN A 18 23.82 32.19 59.29
CA ASN A 18 23.07 31.80 60.45
C ASN A 18 22.85 33.00 61.37
N ARG A 19 21.59 33.22 61.75
CA ARG A 19 21.33 33.81 63.10
C ARG A 19 20.06 33.20 63.67
N PRO A 20 20.02 32.83 64.98
CA PRO A 20 18.91 32.14 65.60
C PRO A 20 17.86 33.12 66.18
N VAL A 21 16.59 32.83 65.90
CA VAL A 21 15.50 33.49 66.68
C VAL A 21 14.90 32.49 67.65
N LYS A 22 14.94 32.81 68.92
CA LYS A 22 14.28 32.06 70.01
C LYS A 22 12.75 32.13 69.83
N GLY A 23 12.09 30.98 69.70
CA GLY A 23 10.61 30.85 69.77
C GLY A 23 10.18 30.33 71.17
N PRO A 24 9.00 30.62 71.59
CA PRO A 24 8.48 30.18 72.89
C PRO A 24 8.06 28.71 72.88
N SER A 25 8.17 28.08 74.06
CA SER A 25 7.82 26.72 74.36
C SER A 25 6.32 26.39 74.10
N PRO A 26 6.00 25.25 73.52
CA PRO A 26 4.61 24.88 73.34
C PRO A 26 3.97 24.38 74.63
N SER A 27 2.84 24.98 74.96
CA SER A 27 2.02 24.55 76.12
C SER A 27 1.33 23.20 75.81
N TRP A 28 1.31 22.34 76.82
CA TRP A 28 0.71 20.99 76.79
C TRP A 28 -0.73 20.95 76.20
N ARG A 29 -1.47 22.02 76.25
CA ARG A 29 -2.84 22.07 75.69
C ARG A 29 -2.92 22.02 74.19
N GLY A 30 -1.83 22.33 73.41
CA GLY A 30 -1.74 22.23 72.00
C GLY A 30 -1.62 20.78 71.50
N TRP A 31 -0.85 19.97 72.16
CA TRP A 31 -0.60 18.58 71.85
C TRP A 31 -1.85 17.68 72.01
N VAL A 32 -2.65 17.91 73.07
CA VAL A 32 -3.89 17.14 73.28
C VAL A 32 -4.95 17.43 72.20
N LYS A 33 -5.05 18.70 71.73
CA LYS A 33 -5.91 19.03 70.60
C LYS A 33 -5.39 18.45 69.27
N ALA A 34 -4.10 18.47 69.00
CA ALA A 34 -3.55 17.88 67.75
C ALA A 34 -3.71 16.36 67.74
N VAL A 35 -3.50 15.67 68.84
CA VAL A 35 -3.71 14.20 68.95
C VAL A 35 -5.19 13.82 68.86
N LEU A 36 -6.08 14.57 69.45
CA LEU A 36 -7.52 14.34 69.33
C LEU A 36 -8.04 14.65 67.90
N THR A 37 -7.52 15.68 67.23
CA THR A 37 -7.91 15.98 65.83
C THR A 37 -7.34 14.94 64.86
N MET A 38 -6.12 14.45 65.14
CA MET A 38 -5.49 13.40 64.35
C MET A 38 -6.16 12.02 64.60
N ALA A 39 -6.57 11.74 65.84
CA ALA A 39 -7.37 10.54 66.15
C ALA A 39 -8.79 10.59 65.51
N PHE A 40 -9.41 11.77 65.45
CA PHE A 40 -10.72 11.96 64.80
C PHE A 40 -10.59 11.88 63.27
N LEU A 41 -9.52 12.37 62.69
CA LEU A 41 -9.19 12.20 61.25
C LEU A 41 -8.88 10.74 60.91
N LEU A 42 -8.21 10.00 61.80
CA LEU A 42 -7.94 8.58 61.62
C LEU A 42 -9.18 7.68 61.79
N LEU A 43 -10.17 8.12 62.55
CA LEU A 43 -11.44 7.43 62.71
C LEU A 43 -12.44 7.71 61.58
N THR A 44 -12.27 8.78 60.80
CA THR A 44 -13.14 9.09 59.67
C THR A 44 -12.66 8.49 58.33
N THR A 45 -11.44 7.95 58.28
CA THR A 45 -10.90 7.27 57.05
C THR A 45 -11.17 5.77 57.04
N SER A 46 -11.82 5.20 57.99
CA SER A 46 -12.11 3.75 58.08
C SER A 46 -13.49 3.33 57.57
N ALA A 47 -14.25 4.18 56.84
CA ALA A 47 -15.66 3.92 56.51
C ALA A 47 -15.97 3.63 55.05
N PHE A 48 -14.98 3.51 54.13
CA PHE A 48 -15.23 2.98 52.77
C PHE A 48 -14.05 2.13 52.31
N SER A 49 -13.79 1.01 52.96
CA SER A 49 -13.06 -0.09 52.34
C SER A 49 -14.03 -0.82 51.42
N GLN A 50 -14.09 -0.42 50.15
CA GLN A 50 -14.68 -1.27 49.12
C GLN A 50 -13.84 -2.54 49.09
N SER A 51 -14.43 -3.66 49.50
CA SER A 51 -13.74 -4.93 49.44
C SER A 51 -13.58 -5.35 47.95
N LEU A 52 -12.37 -5.32 47.45
CA LEU A 52 -12.01 -5.81 46.12
C LEU A 52 -11.93 -7.34 46.13
N LEU A 53 -12.55 -7.97 45.13
CA LEU A 53 -12.38 -9.36 44.81
C LEU A 53 -11.24 -9.47 43.81
N LYS A 54 -10.14 -10.10 44.22
CA LYS A 54 -9.00 -10.36 43.35
C LYS A 54 -9.04 -11.81 42.85
N GLY A 55 -8.43 -12.08 41.71
CA GLY A 55 -8.35 -13.46 41.23
C GLY A 55 -7.52 -13.65 40.00
N ILE A 56 -7.56 -14.86 39.50
CA ILE A 56 -6.90 -15.26 38.26
C ILE A 56 -7.83 -16.15 37.43
N VAL A 57 -7.81 -15.96 36.11
CA VAL A 57 -8.51 -16.85 35.18
C VAL A 57 -7.51 -17.78 34.56
N ILE A 58 -7.77 -19.10 34.64
CA ILE A 58 -6.87 -20.13 34.13
C ILE A 58 -7.60 -21.10 33.20
N ASP A 59 -6.87 -21.74 32.32
CA ASP A 59 -7.35 -22.86 31.55
C ASP A 59 -7.50 -24.09 32.46
N LYS A 60 -8.62 -24.78 32.36
CA LYS A 60 -8.92 -25.93 33.22
C LYS A 60 -8.08 -27.15 32.94
N GLU A 61 -7.57 -27.29 31.70
CA GLU A 61 -6.84 -28.51 31.26
C GLU A 61 -5.32 -28.30 31.39
N THR A 62 -4.81 -27.09 31.04
CA THR A 62 -3.37 -26.78 31.08
C THR A 62 -2.94 -26.09 32.37
N GLY A 63 -3.84 -25.42 33.08
CA GLY A 63 -3.50 -24.62 34.26
C GLY A 63 -2.89 -23.26 33.94
N ASP A 64 -2.71 -22.93 32.66
CA ASP A 64 -2.14 -21.66 32.23
C ASP A 64 -3.11 -20.49 32.45
N SER A 65 -2.57 -19.31 32.72
CA SER A 65 -3.38 -18.11 32.86
C SER A 65 -4.00 -17.69 31.53
N ILE A 66 -5.29 -17.30 31.56
CA ILE A 66 -6.01 -16.83 30.36
C ILE A 66 -6.03 -15.30 30.41
N PRO A 67 -5.21 -14.61 29.60
CA PRO A 67 -5.16 -13.16 29.57
C PRO A 67 -6.44 -12.56 29.00
N PHE A 68 -6.75 -11.35 29.43
CA PHE A 68 -7.85 -10.51 28.90
C PHE A 68 -9.24 -11.15 28.96
N SER A 69 -9.45 -12.08 29.86
CA SER A 69 -10.77 -12.64 30.14
C SER A 69 -11.73 -11.55 30.61
N SER A 70 -12.94 -11.52 30.09
CA SER A 70 -13.98 -10.56 30.50
C SER A 70 -14.73 -11.10 31.68
N LEU A 71 -14.82 -10.31 32.75
CA LEU A 71 -15.55 -10.60 33.99
C LEU A 71 -16.70 -9.62 34.15
N ILE A 72 -17.94 -10.12 34.17
CA ILE A 72 -19.16 -9.29 34.15
C ILE A 72 -20.12 -9.78 35.22
N TYR A 73 -20.59 -8.88 36.09
CA TYR A 73 -21.70 -9.19 37.00
C TYR A 73 -23.01 -9.19 36.21
N LYS A 74 -23.67 -10.37 36.22
CA LYS A 74 -24.92 -10.57 35.46
C LYS A 74 -26.03 -9.68 36.00
N GLY A 75 -26.57 -8.81 35.15
CA GLY A 75 -27.70 -7.94 35.49
C GLY A 75 -27.35 -6.60 36.15
N ASN A 76 -26.06 -6.34 36.46
CA ASN A 76 -25.63 -5.13 37.18
C ASN A 76 -24.59 -4.28 36.47
N HIS A 77 -24.23 -4.64 35.23
CA HIS A 77 -23.37 -3.87 34.32
C HIS A 77 -22.00 -3.43 34.86
N VAL A 78 -21.49 -4.10 35.90
CA VAL A 78 -20.11 -3.93 36.36
C VAL A 78 -19.24 -4.99 35.72
N SER A 79 -18.19 -4.56 35.02
CA SER A 79 -17.30 -5.49 34.32
C SER A 79 -15.83 -5.05 34.40
N VAL A 80 -14.92 -6.01 34.33
CA VAL A 80 -13.48 -5.78 34.27
C VAL A 80 -12.87 -6.80 33.29
N ALA A 81 -11.76 -6.46 32.68
CA ALA A 81 -10.93 -7.41 31.92
C ALA A 81 -9.76 -7.86 32.80
N ALA A 82 -9.42 -9.15 32.74
CA ALA A 82 -8.20 -9.65 33.36
C ALA A 82 -6.96 -9.06 32.63
N GLY A 83 -5.89 -8.87 33.36
CA GLY A 83 -4.62 -8.42 32.80
C GLY A 83 -3.95 -9.45 31.89
N ALA A 84 -2.79 -9.10 31.32
CA ALA A 84 -1.99 -9.99 30.49
C ALA A 84 -1.52 -11.26 31.23
N ASP A 85 -1.45 -11.21 32.56
CA ASP A 85 -1.14 -12.34 33.44
C ASP A 85 -2.39 -13.13 33.86
N GLY A 86 -3.56 -12.83 33.29
CA GLY A 86 -4.85 -13.45 33.64
C GLY A 86 -5.43 -13.02 34.98
N ARG A 87 -4.78 -12.09 35.72
CA ARG A 87 -5.26 -11.62 37.04
C ARG A 87 -6.28 -10.51 36.85
N PHE A 88 -7.22 -10.44 37.81
CA PHE A 88 -8.26 -9.42 37.81
C PHE A 88 -8.51 -8.86 39.22
N GLU A 89 -8.99 -7.64 39.24
CA GLU A 89 -9.52 -7.00 40.43
C GLU A 89 -10.86 -6.38 40.09
N ILE A 90 -11.91 -6.75 40.83
CA ILE A 90 -13.28 -6.24 40.62
C ILE A 90 -13.92 -5.96 41.98
N GLU A 91 -14.82 -5.00 42.05
CA GLU A 91 -15.60 -4.73 43.28
C GLU A 91 -16.36 -5.98 43.74
N ARG A 92 -16.27 -6.28 45.01
CA ARG A 92 -16.94 -7.43 45.60
C ARG A 92 -18.39 -7.10 45.90
N HIS A 93 -19.32 -7.80 45.27
CA HIS A 93 -20.76 -7.68 45.54
C HIS A 93 -21.31 -9.05 45.96
N ASN A 94 -21.55 -9.19 47.27
CA ASN A 94 -22.11 -10.43 47.78
C ASN A 94 -23.58 -10.60 47.30
N GLY A 95 -23.90 -11.82 46.87
CA GLY A 95 -25.23 -12.15 46.31
C GLY A 95 -25.29 -11.98 44.77
N TRP A 96 -24.26 -11.41 44.14
CA TRP A 96 -24.25 -11.26 42.70
C TRP A 96 -23.56 -12.44 42.02
N THR A 97 -23.85 -12.62 40.73
CA THR A 97 -23.26 -13.69 39.93
C THR A 97 -22.27 -13.11 38.93
N LEU A 98 -21.00 -13.48 39.09
CA LEU A 98 -19.91 -13.08 38.19
C LEU A 98 -19.88 -14.06 37.00
N THR A 99 -19.96 -13.57 35.77
CA THR A 99 -19.79 -14.33 34.54
C THR A 99 -18.42 -14.03 34.00
N VAL A 100 -17.62 -15.07 33.75
CA VAL A 100 -16.28 -14.97 33.18
C VAL A 100 -16.31 -15.55 31.77
N LYS A 101 -15.78 -14.79 30.79
CA LYS A 101 -15.76 -15.15 29.39
C LYS A 101 -14.35 -14.92 28.84
N ALA A 102 -13.88 -15.83 28.01
CA ALA A 102 -12.68 -15.66 27.20
C ALA A 102 -12.90 -16.23 25.80
N VAL A 103 -12.23 -15.67 24.81
CA VAL A 103 -12.33 -16.17 23.43
C VAL A 103 -11.73 -17.57 23.34
N GLY A 104 -12.48 -18.50 22.79
CA GLY A 104 -12.06 -19.92 22.71
C GLY A 104 -12.39 -20.76 23.94
N TYR A 105 -13.06 -20.20 24.94
CA TYR A 105 -13.42 -20.85 26.18
C TYR A 105 -14.94 -20.81 26.46
N LYS A 106 -15.44 -21.86 27.09
CA LYS A 106 -16.83 -21.90 27.56
C LYS A 106 -16.99 -20.96 28.76
N SER A 107 -17.92 -20.03 28.66
CA SER A 107 -18.20 -19.09 29.76
C SER A 107 -18.56 -19.81 31.04
N GLN A 108 -18.04 -19.32 32.18
CA GLN A 108 -18.34 -19.84 33.52
C GLN A 108 -18.97 -18.76 34.37
N THR A 109 -19.94 -19.16 35.20
CA THR A 109 -20.60 -18.28 36.16
C THR A 109 -20.23 -18.69 37.57
N VAL A 110 -19.89 -17.70 38.40
CA VAL A 110 -19.54 -17.89 39.81
C VAL A 110 -20.44 -16.99 40.68
N ALA A 111 -21.18 -17.59 41.59
CA ALA A 111 -21.95 -16.81 42.56
C ALA A 111 -21.03 -16.29 43.66
N ILE A 112 -21.00 -14.98 43.87
CA ILE A 112 -20.21 -14.35 44.91
C ILE A 112 -21.00 -14.30 46.22
N LYS A 113 -20.55 -15.06 47.19
CA LYS A 113 -21.18 -15.16 48.52
C LYS A 113 -20.26 -14.53 49.57
N GLY A 114 -20.77 -14.38 50.80
CA GLY A 114 -19.96 -13.87 51.90
C GLY A 114 -18.78 -14.72 52.29
N ASP A 115 -18.82 -16.01 51.98
CA ASP A 115 -17.76 -17.02 52.18
C ASP A 115 -16.81 -17.20 50.99
N THR A 116 -17.05 -16.51 49.87
CA THR A 116 -16.15 -16.54 48.70
C THR A 116 -14.76 -16.02 49.10
N PRO A 117 -13.66 -16.76 48.79
CA PRO A 117 -12.30 -16.31 49.10
C PRO A 117 -11.98 -14.93 48.55
N ALA A 118 -11.11 -14.18 49.25
CA ALA A 118 -10.65 -12.88 48.80
C ALA A 118 -9.84 -12.96 47.45
N PHE A 119 -9.29 -14.14 47.18
CA PHE A 119 -8.65 -14.45 45.90
C PHE A 119 -9.37 -15.62 45.21
N LEU A 120 -9.94 -15.35 44.02
CA LEU A 120 -10.79 -16.28 43.29
C LEU A 120 -10.05 -16.84 42.07
N THR A 121 -9.88 -18.18 41.99
CA THR A 121 -9.39 -18.81 40.77
C THR A 121 -10.58 -19.29 39.94
N VAL A 122 -10.70 -18.80 38.69
CA VAL A 122 -11.74 -19.21 37.76
C VAL A 122 -11.12 -20.05 36.66
N SER A 123 -11.53 -21.34 36.57
CA SER A 123 -10.99 -22.25 35.56
C SER A 123 -11.95 -22.37 34.38
N LEU A 124 -11.61 -21.83 33.22
CA LEU A 124 -12.41 -21.96 32.01
C LEU A 124 -12.05 -23.24 31.25
N LYS A 125 -13.04 -23.88 30.69
CA LYS A 125 -12.83 -25.05 29.82
C LYS A 125 -12.67 -24.60 28.39
N SER A 126 -11.56 -25.01 27.74
CA SER A 126 -11.34 -24.75 26.32
C SER A 126 -12.49 -25.34 25.50
N GLU A 127 -13.06 -24.52 24.62
CA GLU A 127 -14.04 -24.93 23.63
C GLU A 127 -13.32 -25.18 22.31
N ALA A 128 -12.60 -26.33 22.23
CA ALA A 128 -11.97 -26.80 21.02
C ALA A 128 -13.05 -27.18 19.99
N LYS A 129 -13.81 -26.18 19.52
CA LYS A 129 -14.54 -26.25 18.27
C LYS A 129 -13.73 -25.53 17.22
N LYS A 130 -13.37 -26.27 16.11
CA LYS A 130 -13.17 -25.63 14.81
C LYS A 130 -14.14 -24.47 14.75
N LEU A 131 -13.66 -23.27 14.38
CA LEU A 131 -14.47 -22.10 14.09
C LEU A 131 -15.37 -22.40 12.86
N ASP A 132 -16.25 -23.34 13.00
CA ASP A 132 -17.46 -23.41 12.22
C ASP A 132 -18.33 -22.24 12.70
N GLU A 133 -18.74 -21.45 11.76
CA GLU A 133 -19.65 -20.33 11.88
C GLU A 133 -20.63 -20.55 13.04
N VAL A 134 -20.45 -19.84 14.16
CA VAL A 134 -21.48 -19.79 15.20
C VAL A 134 -22.64 -19.02 14.59
N VAL A 135 -23.48 -19.76 13.87
CA VAL A 135 -24.83 -19.32 13.60
C VAL A 135 -25.53 -19.35 14.93
N VAL A 136 -25.56 -18.21 15.61
CA VAL A 136 -26.48 -17.99 16.71
C VAL A 136 -27.88 -18.24 16.14
N LYS A 137 -28.43 -19.42 16.39
CA LYS A 137 -29.83 -19.71 16.15
C LYS A 137 -30.61 -18.93 17.21
N SER A 138 -30.77 -17.64 17.01
CA SER A 138 -31.69 -16.82 17.74
C SER A 138 -33.09 -17.38 17.50
N LYS A 139 -33.88 -17.55 18.56
CA LYS A 139 -35.33 -17.73 18.50
C LYS A 139 -35.87 -16.80 17.41
N ARG A 140 -36.69 -17.29 16.49
CA ARG A 140 -37.30 -16.66 15.31
C ARG A 140 -36.97 -15.18 15.17
N LYS A 141 -35.96 -14.88 14.33
CA LYS A 141 -35.53 -13.50 14.02
C LYS A 141 -36.70 -12.79 13.35
N SER A 142 -37.27 -11.79 14.01
CA SER A 142 -38.05 -10.79 13.31
C SER A 142 -37.24 -10.24 12.16
N LYS A 143 -37.86 -10.06 11.00
CA LYS A 143 -37.16 -9.50 9.83
C LYS A 143 -36.59 -8.14 10.23
N TYR A 144 -35.26 -7.92 10.07
CA TYR A 144 -34.62 -6.65 10.39
C TYR A 144 -35.35 -5.49 9.68
N SER A 145 -35.79 -4.50 10.44
CA SER A 145 -36.35 -3.26 9.93
C SER A 145 -35.47 -2.09 10.34
N ARG A 146 -35.33 -1.11 9.48
CA ARG A 146 -34.74 0.18 9.83
C ARG A 146 -35.74 1.16 10.40
N LYS A 147 -37.02 0.96 10.08
CA LYS A 147 -38.09 1.82 10.57
C LYS A 147 -38.33 1.47 12.03
N ASP A 148 -38.41 2.49 12.87
CA ASP A 148 -38.68 2.39 14.32
C ASP A 148 -37.66 1.51 15.05
N ASN A 149 -36.38 1.51 14.60
CA ASN A 149 -35.30 0.74 15.20
C ASN A 149 -34.44 1.64 16.09
N PRO A 150 -34.42 1.42 17.43
CA PRO A 150 -33.64 2.24 18.36
C PRO A 150 -32.15 2.30 18.05
N ALA A 151 -31.55 1.20 17.55
CA ALA A 151 -30.15 1.17 17.15
C ALA A 151 -29.89 2.09 15.94
N VAL A 152 -30.81 2.13 14.99
CA VAL A 152 -30.71 3.01 13.82
C VAL A 152 -30.83 4.47 14.24
N GLU A 153 -31.77 4.80 15.14
CA GLU A 153 -31.93 6.18 15.62
C GLU A 153 -30.70 6.63 16.44
N LEU A 154 -30.16 5.76 17.28
CA LEU A 154 -28.91 6.03 17.99
C LEU A 154 -27.77 6.30 16.99
N MET A 155 -27.59 5.44 16.00
CA MET A 155 -26.50 5.60 15.01
C MET A 155 -26.67 6.83 14.12
N LYS A 156 -27.88 7.27 13.79
CA LYS A 156 -28.11 8.57 13.14
C LYS A 156 -27.59 9.72 13.99
N ARG A 157 -27.84 9.67 15.30
CA ARG A 157 -27.33 10.67 16.26
C ARG A 157 -25.81 10.63 16.36
N VAL A 158 -25.21 9.44 16.41
CA VAL A 158 -23.74 9.23 16.41
C VAL A 158 -23.12 9.84 15.15
N VAL A 159 -23.65 9.52 13.98
CA VAL A 159 -23.17 10.06 12.69
C VAL A 159 -23.29 11.58 12.64
N ALA A 160 -24.36 12.14 13.21
CA ALA A 160 -24.53 13.59 13.28
C ALA A 160 -23.58 14.25 14.32
N ALA A 161 -23.30 13.55 15.43
CA ALA A 161 -22.38 14.02 16.47
C ALA A 161 -20.90 13.97 16.02
N LYS A 162 -20.54 13.03 15.15
CA LYS A 162 -19.19 12.82 14.61
C LYS A 162 -18.50 14.11 14.22
N LYS A 163 -19.20 15.02 13.53
CA LYS A 163 -18.61 16.29 13.09
C LYS A 163 -18.18 17.21 14.24
N ARG A 164 -18.74 17.05 15.43
CA ARG A 164 -18.40 17.87 16.62
C ARG A 164 -17.20 17.31 17.37
N THR A 165 -16.99 16.01 17.26
CA THR A 165 -15.93 15.27 17.97
C THR A 165 -14.71 15.00 17.08
N ASP A 166 -14.66 15.59 15.90
CA ASP A 166 -13.56 15.49 14.95
C ASP A 166 -12.41 16.39 15.38
N LEU A 167 -11.21 15.84 15.53
CA LEU A 167 -10.00 16.60 15.90
C LEU A 167 -9.63 17.66 14.86
N GLU A 168 -10.06 17.51 13.61
CA GLU A 168 -9.85 18.53 12.56
C GLU A 168 -10.63 19.84 12.83
N ASN A 169 -11.47 19.90 13.86
CA ASN A 169 -12.09 21.14 14.30
C ASN A 169 -11.12 22.09 14.99
N TYR A 170 -10.06 21.58 15.58
CA TYR A 170 -9.00 22.37 16.17
C TYR A 170 -8.15 23.09 15.11
N ASP A 171 -7.65 24.27 15.45
CA ASP A 171 -6.73 24.99 14.54
C ASP A 171 -5.41 24.28 14.41
N TYR A 172 -4.94 23.67 15.48
CA TYR A 172 -3.76 22.83 15.56
C TYR A 172 -4.01 21.63 16.46
N TYR A 173 -3.44 20.49 16.13
CA TYR A 173 -3.21 19.38 17.05
C TYR A 173 -1.96 18.61 16.65
N GLN A 174 -1.39 17.93 17.63
CA GLN A 174 -0.27 17.02 17.43
C GLN A 174 -0.36 15.86 18.40
N TYR A 175 0.26 14.75 18.06
CA TYR A 175 0.46 13.61 18.94
C TYR A 175 1.71 12.83 18.55
N GLN A 176 2.21 12.04 19.49
CA GLN A 176 3.25 11.05 19.22
C GLN A 176 2.60 9.69 18.94
N LYS A 177 3.20 8.95 18.01
CA LYS A 177 2.74 7.65 17.58
C LYS A 177 3.89 6.65 17.63
N TYR A 178 3.75 5.62 18.44
CA TYR A 178 4.57 4.42 18.39
C TYR A 178 3.81 3.32 17.67
N GLN A 179 4.44 2.68 16.70
CA GLN A 179 3.85 1.57 15.93
C GLN A 179 4.84 0.42 15.86
N LYS A 180 4.37 -0.78 16.20
CA LYS A 180 5.08 -2.05 16.03
C LYS A 180 4.32 -2.94 15.07
N ILE A 181 5.01 -3.46 14.04
CA ILE A 181 4.45 -4.41 13.07
C ILE A 181 5.30 -5.67 13.15
N THR A 182 4.67 -6.81 13.45
CA THR A 182 5.30 -8.12 13.48
C THR A 182 4.71 -8.99 12.39
N LEU A 183 5.56 -9.52 11.51
CA LEU A 183 5.21 -10.57 10.56
C LEU A 183 5.62 -11.92 11.16
N ALA A 184 4.70 -12.88 11.19
CA ALA A 184 4.96 -14.20 11.77
C ALA A 184 4.34 -15.34 10.93
N VAL A 185 4.80 -16.56 11.15
CA VAL A 185 4.07 -17.77 10.78
C VAL A 185 3.01 -17.99 11.83
N ASN A 186 1.76 -18.18 11.41
CA ASN A 186 0.60 -18.36 12.30
C ASN A 186 0.25 -19.83 12.48
N ASP A 187 -0.44 -20.15 13.59
CA ASP A 187 -1.05 -21.46 13.85
C ASP A 187 -0.04 -22.62 13.69
N VAL A 188 1.12 -22.47 14.36
CA VAL A 188 2.16 -23.52 14.40
C VAL A 188 1.61 -24.72 15.15
N THR A 189 1.55 -25.86 14.48
CA THR A 189 0.95 -27.07 15.03
C THR A 189 1.95 -27.91 15.85
N PRO A 190 1.50 -28.70 16.84
CA PRO A 190 2.38 -29.63 17.57
C PRO A 190 3.17 -30.55 16.67
N ALA A 191 2.59 -31.03 15.56
CA ALA A 191 3.29 -31.89 14.60
C ALA A 191 4.45 -31.14 13.89
N GLU A 192 4.27 -29.85 13.56
CA GLU A 192 5.34 -29.03 12.99
C GLU A 192 6.45 -28.80 14.02
N LEU A 193 6.11 -28.62 15.29
CA LEU A 193 7.09 -28.50 16.39
C LEU A 193 7.88 -29.80 16.58
N GLU A 194 7.21 -30.94 16.53
CA GLU A 194 7.86 -32.27 16.63
C GLU A 194 8.80 -32.50 15.44
N ASP A 195 8.42 -32.14 14.22
CA ASP A 195 9.29 -32.24 13.04
C ASP A 195 10.54 -31.35 13.18
N VAL A 196 10.41 -30.13 13.68
CA VAL A 196 11.53 -29.22 13.98
C VAL A 196 12.45 -29.85 15.05
N GLN A 197 11.90 -30.44 16.09
CA GLN A 197 12.66 -31.10 17.14
C GLN A 197 13.43 -32.33 16.60
N ASN A 198 12.78 -33.14 15.77
CA ASN A 198 13.38 -34.30 15.13
C ASN A 198 14.54 -33.95 14.20
N ARG A 199 14.46 -32.78 13.56
CA ARG A 199 15.55 -32.21 12.72
C ARG A 199 16.69 -31.57 13.53
N LYS A 200 16.65 -31.62 14.86
CA LYS A 200 17.63 -30.99 15.77
C LYS A 200 17.74 -29.47 15.57
N GLN A 201 16.65 -28.83 15.23
CA GLN A 201 16.54 -27.38 15.05
C GLN A 201 15.87 -26.72 16.27
N GLN A 202 16.27 -27.14 17.48
CA GLN A 202 15.71 -26.66 18.77
C GLN A 202 15.61 -25.11 18.85
N TRP A 203 16.57 -24.43 18.24
CA TRP A 203 16.59 -22.95 18.19
C TRP A 203 15.39 -22.32 17.46
N MET A 204 14.67 -23.07 16.60
CA MET A 204 13.43 -22.59 15.99
C MET A 204 12.26 -22.64 16.98
N LEU A 205 12.30 -23.59 17.94
CA LEU A 205 11.30 -23.68 19.00
C LEU A 205 11.39 -22.48 19.96
N ASP A 206 12.61 -21.97 20.19
CA ASP A 206 12.83 -20.77 21.01
C ASP A 206 12.22 -19.51 20.39
N GLN A 207 11.91 -19.56 19.09
CA GLN A 207 11.28 -18.46 18.35
C GLN A 207 9.75 -18.52 18.37
N VAL A 208 9.17 -19.62 18.87
CA VAL A 208 7.70 -19.80 18.91
C VAL A 208 7.14 -19.20 20.20
N GLU A 209 6.09 -18.42 20.07
CA GLU A 209 5.39 -17.79 21.18
C GLU A 209 3.88 -17.77 20.96
N VAL A 210 3.13 -17.44 22.00
CA VAL A 210 1.67 -17.28 21.92
C VAL A 210 1.34 -15.89 21.42
N CYS A 211 0.56 -15.78 20.36
CA CYS A 211 0.08 -14.52 19.85
C CYS A 211 -0.91 -13.88 20.83
N PRO A 212 -0.69 -12.62 21.27
CA PRO A 212 -1.57 -11.98 22.25
C PRO A 212 -2.97 -11.64 21.69
N MET A 213 -3.15 -11.62 20.36
CA MET A 213 -4.40 -11.19 19.74
C MET A 213 -5.32 -12.35 19.32
N ASN A 214 -4.78 -13.55 19.02
CA ASN A 214 -5.58 -14.70 18.58
C ASN A 214 -5.34 -15.97 19.40
N ASN A 215 -4.44 -15.93 20.39
CA ASN A 215 -4.05 -17.05 21.26
C ASN A 215 -3.52 -18.29 20.51
N LYS A 216 -3.05 -18.13 19.27
CA LYS A 216 -2.41 -19.19 18.51
C LYS A 216 -0.90 -19.17 18.70
N LEU A 217 -0.24 -20.29 18.50
CA LEU A 217 1.21 -20.31 18.44
C LEU A 217 1.69 -19.65 17.16
N ILE A 218 2.57 -18.68 17.28
CA ILE A 218 3.18 -17.96 16.16
C ILE A 218 4.71 -18.07 16.23
N MET A 219 5.34 -17.94 15.08
CA MET A 219 6.79 -17.82 14.97
C MET A 219 7.09 -16.48 14.29
N PRO A 220 7.47 -15.44 15.05
CA PRO A 220 7.88 -14.17 14.50
C PRO A 220 9.04 -14.30 13.52
N LEU A 221 8.91 -13.66 12.38
CA LEU A 221 9.89 -13.63 11.29
C LEU A 221 10.55 -12.27 11.13
N SER A 222 9.81 -11.21 11.39
CA SER A 222 10.32 -9.84 11.40
C SER A 222 9.53 -8.96 12.34
N VAL A 223 10.19 -7.94 12.85
CA VAL A 223 9.61 -6.88 13.65
C VAL A 223 10.10 -5.53 13.14
N ASP A 224 9.15 -4.62 12.93
CA ASP A 224 9.39 -3.25 12.50
C ASP A 224 8.79 -2.30 13.52
N GLU A 225 9.61 -1.38 14.05
CA GLU A 225 9.17 -0.35 14.98
C GLU A 225 9.31 1.02 14.30
N THR A 226 8.35 1.89 14.51
CA THR A 226 8.37 3.27 14.02
C THR A 226 7.86 4.21 15.10
N VAL A 227 8.60 5.28 15.36
CA VAL A 227 8.16 6.40 16.19
C VAL A 227 8.00 7.62 15.31
N SER A 228 6.84 8.26 15.36
CA SER A 228 6.55 9.46 14.58
C SER A 228 5.80 10.48 15.39
N GLN A 229 5.93 11.74 15.01
CA GLN A 229 5.12 12.85 15.47
C GLN A 229 4.16 13.24 14.36
N HIS A 230 2.87 13.18 14.62
CA HIS A 230 1.84 13.70 13.73
C HIS A 230 1.54 15.15 14.10
N ILE A 231 1.49 16.03 13.11
CA ILE A 231 1.13 17.44 13.27
C ILE A 231 0.07 17.83 12.27
N TYR A 232 -0.93 18.56 12.74
CA TYR A 232 -2.03 19.07 11.93
C TYR A 232 -2.22 20.57 12.11
N ARG A 233 -2.59 21.22 11.04
CA ARG A 233 -3.02 22.61 10.99
C ARG A 233 -4.23 22.79 10.08
N LYS A 234 -5.26 23.50 10.57
CA LYS A 234 -6.51 23.72 9.84
C LYS A 234 -6.38 24.74 8.70
N ASN A 235 -5.70 25.85 8.94
CA ASN A 235 -5.63 26.96 7.98
C ASN A 235 -4.19 27.46 7.73
N PRO A 236 -3.66 27.34 6.48
CA PRO A 236 -4.17 26.46 5.42
C PRO A 236 -4.04 25.01 5.85
N LYS A 237 -5.03 24.18 5.48
CA LYS A 237 -5.03 22.74 5.87
C LYS A 237 -3.72 22.08 5.47
N SER A 238 -3.04 21.51 6.46
CA SER A 238 -1.79 20.79 6.28
C SER A 238 -1.60 19.81 7.41
N GLU A 239 -1.24 18.59 7.07
CA GLU A 239 -0.88 17.55 8.03
C GLU A 239 0.47 16.93 7.63
N LYS A 240 1.24 16.48 8.60
CA LYS A 240 2.54 15.82 8.39
C LYS A 240 2.83 14.80 9.45
N ASP A 241 3.45 13.70 9.01
CA ASP A 241 4.08 12.72 9.87
C ASP A 241 5.60 12.91 9.84
N ILE A 242 6.19 13.19 10.98
CA ILE A 242 7.64 13.32 11.13
C ILE A 242 8.14 12.05 11.79
N ILE A 243 8.82 11.22 11.02
CA ILE A 243 9.36 9.95 11.49
C ILE A 243 10.67 10.24 12.21
N MET A 244 10.66 10.04 13.53
CA MET A 244 11.78 10.30 14.43
C MET A 244 12.67 9.08 14.66
N GLY A 245 12.11 7.87 14.58
CA GLY A 245 12.84 6.62 14.75
C GLY A 245 12.25 5.48 13.92
N GLN A 246 13.13 4.66 13.34
CA GLN A 246 12.76 3.43 12.63
C GLN A 246 13.73 2.31 12.96
N SER A 247 13.20 1.13 13.30
CA SER A 247 13.95 -0.10 13.49
C SER A 247 13.30 -1.22 12.71
N SER A 248 14.09 -2.06 12.03
CA SER A 248 13.59 -3.22 11.28
C SER A 248 14.53 -4.39 11.51
N LYS A 249 14.01 -5.48 12.05
CA LYS A 249 14.76 -6.69 12.37
C LYS A 249 14.09 -7.92 11.75
N GLY A 250 14.87 -8.94 11.44
CA GLY A 250 14.34 -10.22 10.97
C GLY A 250 14.60 -10.53 9.51
N VAL A 251 13.76 -11.40 8.92
CA VAL A 251 13.94 -11.88 7.52
C VAL A 251 13.89 -10.78 6.47
N ASN A 252 13.36 -9.61 6.81
CA ASN A 252 13.42 -8.42 5.96
C ASN A 252 14.86 -8.05 5.60
N GLN A 253 15.82 -8.31 6.51
CA GLN A 253 17.24 -8.11 6.28
C GLN A 253 17.85 -9.17 5.33
N LEU A 254 17.24 -10.37 5.25
CA LEU A 254 17.69 -11.45 4.35
C LEU A 254 17.25 -11.23 2.92
N ILE A 255 16.01 -10.80 2.78
CA ILE A 255 15.41 -10.61 1.47
C ILE A 255 15.76 -9.22 0.94
N GLU A 256 16.84 -8.64 1.20
CA GLU A 256 17.28 -7.29 0.76
C GLU A 256 16.65 -6.76 -0.55
N THR A 257 15.35 -6.98 -0.76
CA THR A 257 14.57 -6.50 -1.90
C THR A 257 14.16 -5.03 -1.74
N GLY A 258 14.96 -4.25 -1.04
CA GLY A 258 14.61 -2.90 -0.68
C GLY A 258 13.58 -2.85 0.47
N ASN A 259 12.79 -1.79 0.51
CA ASN A 259 11.76 -1.62 1.54
C ASN A 259 10.40 -2.23 1.12
N ILE A 260 10.38 -3.22 0.19
CA ILE A 260 9.12 -3.74 -0.37
C ILE A 260 8.19 -4.18 0.74
N LEU A 261 8.66 -5.09 1.59
CA LEU A 261 7.81 -5.71 2.60
C LEU A 261 7.31 -4.66 3.60
N ASN A 262 8.19 -3.81 4.10
CA ASN A 262 7.81 -2.76 5.05
C ASN A 262 6.88 -1.71 4.44
N THR A 263 7.10 -1.34 3.19
CA THR A 263 6.24 -0.35 2.53
C THR A 263 4.92 -0.97 2.11
N LEU A 264 4.90 -2.22 1.63
CA LEU A 264 3.66 -2.95 1.38
C LEU A 264 2.86 -3.13 2.66
N LEU A 265 3.52 -3.52 3.76
CA LEU A 265 2.85 -3.64 5.05
C LEU A 265 2.26 -2.31 5.52
N LYS A 266 2.96 -1.20 5.36
CA LYS A 266 2.46 0.13 5.72
C LYS A 266 1.32 0.61 4.82
N ASP A 267 1.39 0.37 3.52
CA ASP A 267 0.35 0.81 2.57
C ASP A 267 -0.87 -0.09 2.54
N VAL A 268 -0.69 -1.38 2.82
CA VAL A 268 -1.77 -2.37 2.85
C VAL A 268 -2.47 -2.35 4.21
N PHE A 269 -1.71 -2.17 5.28
CA PHE A 269 -2.20 -2.10 6.67
C PHE A 269 -2.10 -0.67 7.20
N THR A 270 -2.71 0.26 6.47
CA THR A 270 -2.81 1.68 6.85
C THR A 270 -3.51 1.85 8.20
N ASP A 271 -3.30 3.00 8.82
CA ASP A 271 -4.04 3.37 10.02
C ASP A 271 -5.54 3.37 9.72
N VAL A 272 -6.32 2.93 10.69
CA VAL A 272 -7.78 2.86 10.59
C VAL A 272 -8.35 4.08 11.30
N ASP A 273 -8.76 5.08 10.55
CA ASP A 273 -9.53 6.19 11.11
C ASP A 273 -11.03 5.87 11.04
N LEU A 274 -11.61 5.58 12.20
CA LEU A 274 -13.04 5.30 12.31
C LEU A 274 -13.89 6.53 11.96
N TYR A 275 -13.34 7.73 12.15
CA TYR A 275 -14.01 9.00 11.89
C TYR A 275 -14.01 9.38 10.42
N ASP A 276 -13.23 8.72 9.57
CA ASP A 276 -13.40 8.80 8.12
C ASP A 276 -14.73 8.20 7.66
N ASP A 277 -15.28 8.68 6.55
CA ASP A 277 -16.45 8.07 5.93
C ASP A 277 -16.12 6.75 5.23
N GLN A 278 -14.91 6.68 4.67
CA GLN A 278 -14.35 5.52 3.99
C GLN A 278 -12.94 5.27 4.52
N ILE A 279 -12.75 4.14 5.15
CA ILE A 279 -11.47 3.68 5.67
C ILE A 279 -10.73 2.95 4.55
N ARG A 280 -9.59 3.48 4.11
CA ARG A 280 -8.76 2.80 3.12
C ARG A 280 -7.97 1.68 3.80
N LEU A 281 -8.22 0.44 3.40
CA LEU A 281 -7.59 -0.73 3.98
C LEU A 281 -7.42 -1.81 2.90
N LEU A 282 -6.27 -2.49 2.86
CA LEU A 282 -5.99 -3.51 1.85
C LEU A 282 -6.24 -2.99 0.42
N GLN A 283 -5.95 -1.72 0.18
CA GLN A 283 -6.19 -1.00 -1.08
C GLN A 283 -7.67 -0.78 -1.46
N TYR A 284 -8.61 -1.11 -0.59
CA TYR A 284 -10.05 -0.91 -0.79
C TYR A 284 -10.64 0.12 0.19
N PRO A 285 -11.65 0.88 -0.23
CA PRO A 285 -12.38 1.77 0.65
C PRO A 285 -13.47 1.00 1.42
N PHE A 286 -13.23 0.71 2.67
CA PHE A 286 -14.22 0.13 3.57
C PHE A 286 -15.13 1.22 4.14
N THR A 287 -16.43 0.99 4.14
CA THR A 287 -17.37 1.94 4.75
C THR A 287 -17.22 1.93 6.28
N SER A 288 -17.00 3.10 6.89
CA SER A 288 -16.94 3.22 8.35
C SER A 288 -18.31 2.96 8.98
N PRO A 289 -18.40 2.25 10.12
CA PRO A 289 -19.65 2.04 10.84
C PRO A 289 -20.25 3.32 11.45
N ILE A 290 -19.49 4.42 11.52
CA ILE A 290 -19.96 5.75 11.91
C ILE A 290 -19.86 6.77 10.76
N GLY A 291 -19.56 6.32 9.54
CA GLY A 291 -19.51 7.15 8.34
C GLY A 291 -20.92 7.62 7.92
N LYS A 292 -21.00 8.62 7.07
CA LYS A 292 -22.28 9.20 6.58
C LYS A 292 -23.23 8.17 5.95
N ASP A 293 -22.67 7.14 5.30
CA ASP A 293 -23.45 6.08 4.66
C ASP A 293 -23.72 4.88 5.60
N ALA A 294 -23.26 4.90 6.85
CA ALA A 294 -23.28 3.78 7.78
C ALA A 294 -24.69 3.19 7.97
N VAL A 295 -25.71 4.03 8.21
CA VAL A 295 -27.09 3.59 8.44
C VAL A 295 -27.68 2.91 7.20
N ALA A 296 -27.28 3.32 5.98
CA ALA A 296 -27.71 2.69 4.75
C ALA A 296 -26.95 1.38 4.46
N PHE A 297 -25.70 1.31 4.89
CA PHE A 297 -24.78 0.22 4.58
C PHE A 297 -24.87 -0.95 5.56
N TYR A 298 -25.04 -0.65 6.87
CA TYR A 298 -25.05 -1.62 7.95
C TYR A 298 -26.43 -1.90 8.53
N ARG A 299 -26.53 -3.05 9.23
CA ARG A 299 -27.58 -3.39 10.18
C ARG A 299 -27.00 -3.25 11.57
N PHE A 300 -27.65 -2.49 12.42
CA PHE A 300 -27.24 -2.23 13.80
C PHE A 300 -28.19 -2.87 14.78
N TYR A 301 -27.64 -3.41 15.86
CA TYR A 301 -28.36 -4.03 16.95
C TYR A 301 -27.80 -3.52 18.26
N ILE A 302 -28.65 -3.01 19.16
CA ILE A 302 -28.25 -2.73 20.54
C ILE A 302 -28.33 -4.05 21.29
N GLU A 303 -27.21 -4.49 21.88
CA GLU A 303 -27.17 -5.69 22.70
C GLU A 303 -27.54 -5.37 24.15
N ASP A 304 -26.89 -4.36 24.71
CA ASP A 304 -27.10 -3.90 26.10
C ASP A 304 -26.49 -2.50 26.31
N THR A 305 -26.51 -2.06 27.59
CA THR A 305 -25.78 -0.89 28.06
C THR A 305 -24.81 -1.35 29.12
N VAL A 306 -23.53 -1.14 28.91
CA VAL A 306 -22.44 -1.65 29.75
C VAL A 306 -21.57 -0.51 30.25
N TYR A 307 -20.77 -0.79 31.28
CA TYR A 307 -19.67 0.09 31.67
C TYR A 307 -18.35 -0.44 31.07
N VAL A 308 -17.62 0.44 30.41
CA VAL A 308 -16.25 0.20 29.92
C VAL A 308 -15.33 1.07 30.78
N GLY A 309 -14.65 0.47 31.75
CA GLY A 309 -14.02 1.23 32.81
C GLY A 309 -15.10 1.96 33.66
N THR A 310 -14.97 3.26 33.78
CA THR A 310 -15.93 4.14 34.47
C THR A 310 -17.04 4.68 33.57
N ASP A 311 -16.93 4.50 32.26
CA ASP A 311 -17.78 5.14 31.26
C ASP A 311 -18.97 4.25 30.89
N LYS A 312 -20.16 4.78 31.00
CA LYS A 312 -21.40 4.11 30.58
C LYS A 312 -21.53 4.16 29.08
N CYS A 313 -21.69 3.01 28.42
CA CYS A 313 -21.72 2.89 26.97
C CYS A 313 -22.92 2.09 26.47
N TYR A 314 -23.48 2.50 25.35
CA TYR A 314 -24.33 1.62 24.53
C TYR A 314 -23.43 0.63 23.78
N HIS A 315 -23.67 -0.66 23.96
CA HIS A 315 -22.98 -1.72 23.23
C HIS A 315 -23.83 -2.12 22.03
N LEU A 316 -23.29 -1.95 20.83
CA LEU A 316 -23.95 -2.28 19.59
C LEU A 316 -23.15 -3.30 18.81
N GLN A 317 -23.86 -4.24 18.19
CA GLN A 317 -23.33 -5.07 17.13
C GLN A 317 -23.76 -4.52 15.76
N PHE A 318 -22.89 -4.66 14.76
CA PHE A 318 -23.19 -4.27 13.39
C PHE A 318 -22.66 -5.27 12.36
N THR A 319 -23.32 -5.33 11.21
CA THR A 319 -22.93 -6.17 10.08
C THR A 319 -23.37 -5.53 8.76
N PRO A 320 -22.61 -5.66 7.66
CA PRO A 320 -23.03 -5.16 6.37
C PRO A 320 -24.36 -5.79 5.91
N ASN A 321 -25.18 -5.04 5.19
CA ASN A 321 -26.39 -5.58 4.56
C ASN A 321 -26.05 -6.70 3.57
N ASN A 322 -24.97 -6.53 2.83
CA ASN A 322 -24.35 -7.52 1.98
C ASN A 322 -22.94 -7.81 2.49
N GLN A 323 -22.67 -9.03 2.92
CA GLN A 323 -21.38 -9.44 3.50
C GLN A 323 -20.24 -9.51 2.49
N GLN A 324 -20.53 -9.37 1.20
CA GLN A 324 -19.53 -9.34 0.13
C GLN A 324 -19.00 -7.92 -0.14
N ASP A 325 -19.76 -6.89 0.27
CA ASP A 325 -19.31 -5.51 0.11
C ASP A 325 -18.16 -5.20 1.09
N PHE A 326 -17.30 -4.22 0.73
CA PHE A 326 -16.22 -3.75 1.58
C PHE A 326 -16.76 -3.01 2.81
N GLY A 327 -16.90 -3.73 3.88
CA GLY A 327 -17.39 -3.24 5.15
C GLY A 327 -17.02 -4.20 6.27
N PHE A 328 -17.15 -3.73 7.48
CA PHE A 328 -16.84 -4.48 8.67
C PHE A 328 -18.08 -5.12 9.28
N ARG A 329 -17.89 -6.18 10.00
CA ARG A 329 -18.79 -6.61 11.07
C ARG A 329 -18.08 -6.40 12.40
N GLY A 330 -18.82 -6.20 13.46
CA GLY A 330 -18.15 -6.04 14.75
C GLY A 330 -19.02 -5.45 15.81
N GLU A 331 -18.37 -4.89 16.80
CA GLU A 331 -18.97 -4.29 17.97
C GLU A 331 -18.45 -2.86 18.15
N ILE A 332 -19.31 -1.98 18.61
CA ILE A 332 -18.97 -0.60 18.91
C ILE A 332 -19.62 -0.20 20.23
N TYR A 333 -18.85 0.49 21.06
CA TYR A 333 -19.24 0.98 22.36
C TYR A 333 -19.32 2.51 22.28
N ILE A 334 -20.54 3.04 22.34
CA ILE A 334 -20.82 4.47 22.23
C ILE A 334 -21.13 5.03 23.61
N LEU A 335 -20.46 6.10 23.98
CA LEU A 335 -20.75 6.78 25.28
C LEU A 335 -22.22 7.14 25.41
N ALA A 336 -22.81 6.81 26.55
CA ALA A 336 -24.21 7.11 26.86
C ALA A 336 -24.38 8.53 27.42
N ASP A 337 -23.62 9.47 26.86
CA ASP A 337 -23.67 10.89 27.20
C ASP A 337 -24.04 11.77 26.00
N SER A 338 -23.93 13.10 26.12
CA SER A 338 -24.24 14.03 25.04
C SER A 338 -23.19 14.03 23.88
N SER A 339 -21.98 13.51 24.12
CA SER A 339 -20.93 13.43 23.12
C SER A 339 -21.24 12.35 22.09
N LEU A 340 -21.82 11.21 22.54
CA LEU A 340 -22.02 10.01 21.70
C LEU A 340 -20.72 9.54 21.02
N HIS A 341 -19.58 9.78 21.68
CA HIS A 341 -18.27 9.41 21.16
C HIS A 341 -18.09 7.88 21.22
N VAL A 342 -17.23 7.34 20.36
CA VAL A 342 -16.81 5.94 20.43
C VAL A 342 -15.81 5.79 21.58
N LYS A 343 -16.08 4.90 22.52
CA LYS A 343 -15.15 4.52 23.60
C LYS A 343 -14.24 3.39 23.17
N LYS A 344 -14.81 2.42 22.47
CA LYS A 344 -14.11 1.23 21.99
C LYS A 344 -14.80 0.66 20.76
N CYS A 345 -14.05 0.06 19.86
CA CYS A 345 -14.63 -0.73 18.78
C CYS A 345 -13.79 -1.96 18.43
N SER A 346 -14.45 -2.97 17.89
CA SER A 346 -13.84 -4.15 17.30
C SER A 346 -14.40 -4.33 15.89
N LEU A 347 -13.54 -4.23 14.90
CA LEU A 347 -13.89 -4.32 13.47
C LEU A 347 -13.32 -5.61 12.92
N THR A 348 -14.14 -6.41 12.25
CA THR A 348 -13.71 -7.66 11.63
C THR A 348 -14.20 -7.72 10.19
N ILE A 349 -13.37 -8.17 9.26
CA ILE A 349 -13.80 -8.39 7.88
C ILE A 349 -14.65 -9.65 7.83
N PRO A 350 -15.87 -9.61 7.22
CA PRO A 350 -16.69 -10.81 7.05
C PRO A 350 -15.96 -11.87 6.23
N LYS A 351 -16.07 -13.15 6.60
CA LYS A 351 -15.48 -14.27 5.85
C LYS A 351 -15.91 -14.35 4.37
N ARG A 352 -17.07 -13.76 4.05
CA ARG A 352 -17.62 -13.69 2.68
C ARG A 352 -17.19 -12.44 1.92
N SER A 353 -16.40 -11.58 2.56
CA SER A 353 -15.85 -10.41 1.88
C SER A 353 -14.95 -10.85 0.73
N ASP A 354 -14.99 -10.08 -0.34
CA ASP A 354 -14.26 -10.39 -1.56
C ASP A 354 -12.79 -9.91 -1.53
N VAL A 355 -12.20 -9.91 -0.35
CA VAL A 355 -10.78 -9.62 -0.15
C VAL A 355 -9.97 -10.89 -0.37
N ASN A 356 -8.96 -10.81 -1.24
CA ASN A 356 -8.06 -11.93 -1.49
C ASN A 356 -7.03 -12.11 -0.38
N PHE A 357 -6.52 -13.32 -0.26
CA PHE A 357 -5.43 -13.69 0.64
C PHE A 357 -5.70 -13.50 2.13
N VAL A 358 -6.70 -12.71 2.54
CA VAL A 358 -7.08 -12.50 3.94
C VAL A 358 -8.09 -13.55 4.37
N GLU A 359 -7.73 -14.33 5.38
CA GLU A 359 -8.63 -15.33 6.00
C GLU A 359 -9.41 -14.74 7.16
N ASN A 360 -8.73 -13.94 7.96
CA ASN A 360 -9.32 -13.23 9.07
C ASN A 360 -8.59 -11.90 9.27
N MET A 361 -9.34 -10.89 9.66
CA MET A 361 -8.79 -9.62 10.04
C MET A 361 -9.62 -9.01 11.15
N LYS A 362 -8.95 -8.50 12.17
CA LYS A 362 -9.57 -7.81 13.29
C LYS A 362 -8.79 -6.53 13.60
N VAL A 363 -9.51 -5.46 13.82
CA VAL A 363 -8.99 -4.18 14.33
C VAL A 363 -9.69 -3.88 15.64
N GLU A 364 -8.95 -3.52 16.65
CA GLU A 364 -9.45 -3.08 17.96
C GLU A 364 -8.91 -1.69 18.25
N GLN A 365 -9.82 -0.78 18.54
CA GLN A 365 -9.48 0.60 18.87
C GLN A 365 -10.06 0.97 20.22
N GLU A 366 -9.27 1.73 20.99
CA GLU A 366 -9.69 2.29 22.26
C GLU A 366 -9.41 3.78 22.30
N TYR A 367 -10.41 4.51 22.81
CA TYR A 367 -10.38 5.96 22.94
C TYR A 367 -10.37 6.35 24.42
N THR A 368 -9.54 7.32 24.77
CA THR A 368 -9.38 7.81 26.14
C THR A 368 -9.72 9.30 26.20
N ARG A 369 -10.29 9.71 27.32
CA ARG A 369 -10.59 11.11 27.59
C ARG A 369 -9.35 11.81 28.12
N LEU A 370 -8.95 12.90 27.48
CA LEU A 370 -7.86 13.76 27.97
C LEU A 370 -8.35 14.71 29.08
N ASP A 371 -7.43 15.33 29.80
CA ASP A 371 -7.72 16.30 30.87
C ASP A 371 -8.51 17.50 30.38
N ASN A 372 -8.36 17.90 29.12
CA ASN A 372 -9.15 18.97 28.49
C ASN A 372 -10.58 18.54 28.11
N GLY A 373 -10.93 17.26 28.35
CA GLY A 373 -12.25 16.70 28.09
C GLY A 373 -12.43 16.06 26.73
N GLU A 374 -11.46 16.16 25.82
CA GLU A 374 -11.51 15.58 24.48
C GLU A 374 -11.27 14.07 24.51
N TRP A 375 -11.97 13.34 23.62
CA TRP A 375 -11.77 11.93 23.40
C TRP A 375 -10.85 11.71 22.21
N VAL A 376 -9.76 10.97 22.42
CA VAL A 376 -8.75 10.71 21.42
C VAL A 376 -8.46 9.22 21.30
N LEU A 377 -8.07 8.78 20.10
CA LEU A 377 -7.59 7.42 19.90
C LEU A 377 -6.27 7.23 20.63
N THR A 378 -6.17 6.21 21.48
CA THR A 378 -4.93 5.90 22.21
C THR A 378 -4.32 4.56 21.81
N GLU A 379 -5.17 3.61 21.40
CA GLU A 379 -4.72 2.30 20.94
C GLU A 379 -5.42 1.91 19.63
N ASP A 380 -4.64 1.40 18.67
CA ASP A 380 -5.12 0.82 17.41
C ASP A 380 -4.36 -0.47 17.13
N ASN A 381 -4.97 -1.59 17.44
CA ASN A 381 -4.39 -2.92 17.31
C ASN A 381 -5.04 -3.67 16.16
N MET A 382 -4.23 -4.28 15.29
CA MET A 382 -4.70 -5.01 14.13
C MET A 382 -4.01 -6.37 14.02
N ILE A 383 -4.79 -7.41 13.74
CA ILE A 383 -4.29 -8.71 13.33
C ILE A 383 -4.88 -9.08 11.98
N VAL A 384 -4.02 -9.56 11.07
CA VAL A 384 -4.42 -10.05 9.75
C VAL A 384 -3.82 -11.43 9.50
N GLU A 385 -4.67 -12.43 9.42
CA GLU A 385 -4.30 -13.80 9.06
C GLU A 385 -4.42 -13.96 7.55
N MET A 386 -3.35 -14.43 6.90
CA MET A 386 -3.25 -14.48 5.44
C MET A 386 -2.79 -15.84 4.92
N THR A 387 -3.31 -16.21 3.75
CA THR A 387 -2.82 -17.33 2.95
C THR A 387 -2.41 -16.82 1.57
N LEU A 388 -1.12 -16.54 1.39
CA LEU A 388 -0.58 -16.02 0.13
C LEU A 388 -0.38 -17.11 -0.92
N THR A 389 0.27 -18.22 -0.52
CA THR A 389 0.52 -19.40 -1.35
C THR A 389 0.44 -20.66 -0.50
N LYS A 390 0.49 -21.85 -1.12
CA LYS A 390 0.61 -23.11 -0.36
C LYS A 390 1.87 -23.15 0.49
N PHE A 391 2.90 -22.39 0.12
CA PHE A 391 4.18 -22.32 0.84
C PHE A 391 4.17 -21.27 1.97
N LEU A 392 3.37 -20.20 1.80
CA LEU A 392 3.11 -19.14 2.79
C LEU A 392 1.64 -19.19 3.20
N SER A 393 1.16 -20.37 3.58
CA SER A 393 -0.24 -20.61 3.87
C SER A 393 -0.68 -20.13 5.26
N LYS A 394 0.26 -19.72 6.11
CA LYS A 394 0.00 -19.38 7.51
C LYS A 394 0.71 -18.08 7.89
N ALA A 395 0.58 -17.02 7.09
CA ALA A 395 1.15 -15.73 7.46
C ALA A 395 0.20 -14.96 8.39
N VAL A 396 0.75 -14.28 9.38
CA VAL A 396 0.02 -13.34 10.21
C VAL A 396 0.80 -12.04 10.33
N VAL A 397 0.10 -10.93 10.22
CA VAL A 397 0.62 -9.60 10.49
C VAL A 397 -0.07 -9.07 11.73
N LEU A 398 0.71 -8.67 12.71
CA LEU A 398 0.28 -8.00 13.93
C LEU A 398 0.73 -6.55 13.84
N ARG A 399 -0.16 -5.61 14.04
CA ARG A 399 0.17 -4.20 14.18
C ARG A 399 -0.37 -3.71 15.52
N THR A 400 0.51 -3.16 16.33
CA THR A 400 0.16 -2.50 17.59
C THR A 400 0.56 -1.04 17.47
N THR A 401 -0.36 -0.14 17.70
CA THR A 401 -0.15 1.30 17.61
C THR A 401 -0.62 1.98 18.89
N TYR A 402 0.24 2.80 19.45
CA TYR A 402 -0.06 3.68 20.59
C TYR A 402 0.07 5.13 20.17
N LEU A 403 -0.95 5.92 20.50
CA LEU A 403 -0.97 7.36 20.25
C LEU A 403 -1.04 8.07 21.61
N HIS A 404 -0.13 9.00 21.84
CA HIS A 404 0.00 9.68 23.14
C HIS A 404 0.55 11.10 22.97
N ASP A 405 0.65 11.84 24.06
CA ASP A 405 1.19 13.20 24.11
C ASP A 405 0.42 14.15 23.17
N TYR A 406 -0.91 14.07 23.22
CA TYR A 406 -1.77 14.97 22.48
C TYR A 406 -1.63 16.40 22.99
N ALA A 407 -1.43 17.35 22.06
CA ALA A 407 -1.40 18.78 22.35
C ALA A 407 -2.15 19.55 21.27
N PHE A 408 -2.75 20.66 21.65
CA PHE A 408 -3.60 21.49 20.80
C PHE A 408 -3.08 22.92 20.63
N ASP A 409 -1.84 23.16 21.09
CA ASP A 409 -1.18 24.45 21.01
C ASP A 409 -0.74 24.78 19.57
N GLU A 410 -0.48 26.08 19.32
CA GLU A 410 0.00 26.53 18.01
C GLU A 410 1.35 25.88 17.64
N ILE A 411 1.37 25.23 16.48
CA ILE A 411 2.57 24.56 15.97
C ILE A 411 3.32 25.51 15.05
N SER A 412 4.65 25.58 15.21
CA SER A 412 5.51 26.46 14.41
C SER A 412 5.33 26.19 12.91
N LYS A 413 5.15 27.27 12.14
CA LYS A 413 5.02 27.23 10.67
C LYS A 413 6.20 26.55 9.99
N LYS A 414 7.37 26.53 10.61
CA LYS A 414 8.57 25.84 10.11
C LYS A 414 8.38 24.32 10.04
N MET A 415 7.59 23.73 10.93
CA MET A 415 7.30 22.29 10.95
C MET A 415 6.51 21.84 9.71
N PHE A 416 5.68 22.73 9.15
CA PHE A 416 4.88 22.48 7.95
C PHE A 416 5.60 22.79 6.64
N ARG A 417 6.90 23.16 6.67
CA ARG A 417 7.65 23.43 5.43
C ARG A 417 7.75 22.19 4.55
N GLY A 418 7.74 22.42 3.23
CA GLY A 418 7.71 21.36 2.23
C GLY A 418 6.28 20.85 2.00
N LYS A 419 6.05 20.19 0.87
CA LYS A 419 4.73 19.68 0.47
C LYS A 419 4.57 18.18 0.72
N ALA A 420 5.62 17.49 1.17
CA ALA A 420 5.57 16.08 1.52
C ALA A 420 4.72 15.87 2.77
N ALA A 421 3.81 14.88 2.74
CA ALA A 421 3.02 14.49 3.90
C ALA A 421 3.87 13.79 4.98
N THR A 422 4.93 13.08 4.57
CA THR A 422 5.84 12.39 5.48
C THR A 422 7.25 12.93 5.37
N ARG A 423 7.88 13.20 6.50
CA ARG A 423 9.28 13.59 6.59
C ARG A 423 10.01 12.59 7.50
N VAL A 424 11.14 12.07 7.03
CA VAL A 424 11.99 11.18 7.81
C VAL A 424 13.20 11.98 8.32
N GLU A 425 13.49 11.92 9.61
CA GLU A 425 14.68 12.53 10.17
C GLU A 425 15.94 11.80 9.69
N ALA A 426 17.03 12.53 9.51
CA ALA A 426 18.25 11.99 8.90
C ALA A 426 18.87 10.81 9.69
N ASP A 427 18.67 10.82 10.99
CA ASP A 427 19.17 9.82 11.95
C ASP A 427 18.10 8.83 12.43
N ALA A 428 16.89 8.86 11.86
CA ALA A 428 15.77 8.01 12.27
C ALA A 428 16.09 6.51 12.28
N LYS A 429 16.95 6.05 11.36
CA LYS A 429 17.40 4.64 11.27
C LYS A 429 18.62 4.32 12.16
N MET A 430 19.21 5.33 12.80
CA MET A 430 20.45 5.21 13.58
C MET A 430 20.22 5.45 15.09
N ARG A 431 18.96 5.47 15.53
CA ARG A 431 18.58 5.67 16.94
C ARG A 431 19.13 4.56 17.81
N GLY A 432 19.77 4.95 18.93
CA GLY A 432 20.28 4.05 19.96
C GLY A 432 19.18 3.49 20.87
N GLU A 433 19.54 2.53 21.73
CA GLU A 433 18.59 1.89 22.64
C GLU A 433 17.98 2.88 23.64
N ASP A 434 18.71 3.93 24.04
CA ASP A 434 18.18 5.01 24.92
C ASP A 434 16.92 5.65 24.31
N PHE A 435 16.96 5.95 23.01
CA PHE A 435 15.78 6.47 22.29
C PHE A 435 14.62 5.49 22.36
N TRP A 436 14.89 4.19 22.14
CA TRP A 436 13.84 3.18 22.15
C TRP A 436 13.26 2.96 23.54
N GLN A 437 14.04 3.07 24.62
CA GLN A 437 13.56 3.01 26.00
C GLN A 437 12.57 4.13 26.31
N ASP A 438 12.81 5.33 25.79
CA ASP A 438 11.91 6.48 26.01
C ASP A 438 10.60 6.36 25.24
N TYR A 439 10.66 5.85 24.01
CA TYR A 439 9.52 5.87 23.08
C TYR A 439 8.80 4.55 22.92
N ARG A 440 9.41 3.42 23.24
CA ARG A 440 8.80 2.09 23.12
C ARG A 440 7.69 1.92 24.14
N LYS A 441 6.45 1.71 23.66
CA LYS A 441 5.27 1.51 24.51
C LYS A 441 4.96 0.03 24.80
N VAL A 442 5.51 -0.88 24.01
CA VAL A 442 5.38 -2.33 24.17
C VAL A 442 6.76 -2.95 24.08
N GLU A 443 7.17 -3.63 25.12
CA GLU A 443 8.42 -4.37 25.12
C GLU A 443 8.45 -5.41 23.99
N LEU A 444 9.61 -5.61 23.42
CA LEU A 444 9.83 -6.70 22.48
C LEU A 444 9.73 -8.03 23.23
N SER A 445 9.04 -8.99 22.66
CA SER A 445 9.02 -10.35 23.17
C SER A 445 10.43 -10.97 23.13
N LYS A 446 10.61 -12.12 23.78
CA LYS A 446 11.90 -12.84 23.74
C LYS A 446 12.27 -13.21 22.30
N SER A 447 11.32 -13.64 21.49
CA SER A 447 11.53 -13.98 20.07
C SER A 447 11.85 -12.75 19.22
N GLU A 448 11.15 -11.62 19.44
CA GLU A 448 11.37 -10.36 18.74
C GLU A 448 12.74 -9.75 19.10
N SER A 449 13.15 -9.81 20.36
CA SER A 449 14.45 -9.30 20.81
C SER A 449 15.64 -10.13 20.31
N SER A 450 15.46 -11.46 20.13
CA SER A 450 16.50 -12.37 19.63
C SER A 450 16.52 -12.50 18.10
N MET A 451 15.78 -11.66 17.36
CA MET A 451 15.56 -11.78 15.94
C MET A 451 16.85 -11.81 15.09
N ASP A 452 17.85 -11.00 15.46
CA ASP A 452 19.14 -10.99 14.75
C ASP A 452 19.86 -12.34 14.84
N SER A 453 19.84 -12.97 16.02
CA SER A 453 20.39 -14.31 16.21
C SER A 453 19.64 -15.38 15.44
N PHE A 454 18.32 -15.27 15.35
CA PHE A 454 17.47 -16.12 14.55
C PHE A 454 17.81 -16.03 13.06
N VAL A 455 17.95 -14.82 12.52
CA VAL A 455 18.34 -14.58 11.13
C VAL A 455 19.71 -15.20 10.81
N GLU A 456 20.69 -15.01 11.68
CA GLU A 456 22.02 -15.60 11.47
C GLU A 456 21.99 -17.13 11.44
N ARG A 457 21.17 -17.76 12.27
CA ARG A 457 20.97 -19.22 12.26
C ARG A 457 20.26 -19.71 11.00
N ILE A 458 19.25 -18.98 10.51
CA ILE A 458 18.58 -19.30 9.24
C ILE A 458 19.56 -19.27 8.07
N LYS A 459 20.46 -18.29 8.00
CA LYS A 459 21.48 -18.18 6.95
C LYS A 459 22.37 -19.44 6.88
N GLN A 460 22.56 -20.14 7.99
CA GLN A 460 23.39 -21.33 8.09
C GLN A 460 22.68 -22.61 7.61
N ILE A 461 21.35 -22.59 7.39
CA ILE A 461 20.61 -23.76 6.90
C ILE A 461 21.10 -24.13 5.50
N LYS A 462 21.53 -25.37 5.33
CA LYS A 462 22.02 -25.90 4.04
C LYS A 462 20.92 -25.79 2.98
N GLY A 463 21.21 -25.13 1.88
CA GLY A 463 20.26 -24.93 0.78
C GLY A 463 19.41 -23.66 0.87
N PHE A 464 19.26 -23.05 2.04
CA PHE A 464 18.45 -21.84 2.23
C PHE A 464 18.88 -20.68 1.31
N LYS A 465 20.20 -20.48 1.14
CA LYS A 465 20.74 -19.48 0.23
C LYS A 465 20.25 -19.61 -1.22
N TYR A 466 20.03 -20.85 -1.70
CA TYR A 466 19.53 -21.06 -3.06
C TYR A 466 18.04 -20.76 -3.18
N ILE A 467 17.27 -21.00 -2.11
CA ILE A 467 15.85 -20.63 -2.04
C ILE A 467 15.71 -19.12 -2.08
N ILE A 468 16.48 -18.41 -1.26
CA ILE A 468 16.48 -16.95 -1.26
C ILE A 468 16.96 -16.39 -2.61
N PHE A 469 18.02 -16.96 -3.18
CA PHE A 469 18.52 -16.56 -4.50
C PHE A 469 17.45 -16.71 -5.57
N GLY A 470 16.78 -17.88 -5.62
CA GLY A 470 15.70 -18.12 -6.59
C GLY A 470 14.50 -17.22 -6.36
N ALA A 471 14.10 -16.99 -5.12
CA ALA A 471 13.00 -16.07 -4.77
C ALA A 471 13.32 -14.62 -5.17
N LYS A 472 14.53 -14.15 -4.89
CA LYS A 472 14.99 -12.82 -5.32
C LYS A 472 15.00 -12.69 -6.84
N ALA A 473 15.57 -13.66 -7.56
CA ALA A 473 15.63 -13.66 -9.00
C ALA A 473 14.23 -13.65 -9.64
N LEU A 474 13.27 -14.35 -9.04
CA LEU A 474 11.88 -14.38 -9.50
C LEU A 474 11.16 -13.05 -9.24
N ILE A 475 11.31 -12.48 -8.04
CA ILE A 475 10.62 -11.23 -7.65
C ILE A 475 11.22 -10.02 -8.37
N GLU A 476 12.55 -9.90 -8.36
CA GLU A 476 13.24 -8.74 -8.94
C GLU A 476 13.47 -8.88 -10.44
N ASN A 477 13.34 -10.07 -11.02
CA ASN A 477 13.65 -10.36 -12.40
C ASN A 477 15.14 -10.12 -12.76
N PHE A 478 16.02 -10.14 -11.75
CA PHE A 478 17.47 -9.96 -11.87
C PHE A 478 18.22 -10.98 -11.02
N VAL A 479 19.41 -11.30 -11.45
CA VAL A 479 20.35 -12.16 -10.72
C VAL A 479 21.45 -11.30 -10.13
N GLU A 480 21.52 -11.26 -8.80
CA GLU A 480 22.57 -10.57 -8.06
C GLU A 480 23.91 -11.31 -8.21
N THR A 481 25.00 -10.59 -8.50
CA THR A 481 26.35 -11.18 -8.55
C THR A 481 27.07 -11.12 -7.21
N GLY A 482 26.49 -10.49 -6.20
CA GLY A 482 27.03 -10.42 -4.84
C GLY A 482 26.94 -11.76 -4.12
N GLY A 483 27.89 -12.03 -3.23
CA GLY A 483 27.88 -13.18 -2.33
C GLY A 483 27.01 -12.92 -1.08
N PRO A 484 26.85 -13.95 -0.21
CA PRO A 484 26.00 -13.83 0.99
C PRO A 484 26.38 -12.69 1.96
N ASN A 485 27.64 -12.27 1.93
CA ASN A 485 28.18 -11.25 2.82
C ASN A 485 28.58 -9.96 2.08
N HIS A 486 28.34 -9.87 0.78
CA HIS A 486 28.71 -8.71 -0.02
C HIS A 486 27.51 -8.26 -0.85
N LYS A 487 27.15 -6.98 -0.70
CA LYS A 487 26.11 -6.37 -1.54
C LYS A 487 26.52 -6.44 -3.01
N SER A 488 25.57 -6.81 -3.85
CA SER A 488 25.79 -6.89 -5.29
C SER A 488 26.18 -5.51 -5.83
N LYS A 489 27.26 -5.44 -6.58
CA LYS A 489 27.73 -4.24 -7.31
C LYS A 489 27.23 -4.20 -8.74
N PHE A 490 26.85 -5.36 -9.26
CA PHE A 490 26.38 -5.55 -10.62
C PHE A 490 25.32 -6.65 -10.63
N ASP A 491 24.16 -6.41 -11.27
CA ASP A 491 23.07 -7.36 -11.39
C ASP A 491 22.85 -7.73 -12.87
N ILE A 492 22.63 -9.01 -13.14
CA ILE A 492 22.34 -9.56 -14.46
C ILE A 492 20.84 -9.65 -14.64
N GLY A 493 20.31 -9.05 -15.71
CA GLY A 493 18.88 -9.06 -16.01
C GLY A 493 18.45 -7.79 -16.76
N PRO A 494 17.16 -7.69 -17.14
CA PRO A 494 16.04 -8.55 -16.73
C PRO A 494 16.10 -9.95 -17.32
N VAL A 495 15.79 -10.97 -16.51
CA VAL A 495 15.89 -12.39 -16.91
C VAL A 495 14.86 -12.75 -17.98
N ASN A 496 13.69 -12.16 -17.93
CA ASN A 496 12.59 -12.40 -18.87
C ASN A 496 12.84 -11.83 -20.29
N THR A 497 13.98 -11.16 -20.51
CA THR A 497 14.38 -10.61 -21.81
C THR A 497 15.53 -11.39 -22.48
N VAL A 498 16.02 -12.45 -21.83
CA VAL A 498 17.17 -13.23 -22.32
C VAL A 498 16.91 -13.87 -23.68
N VAL A 499 15.67 -14.34 -23.88
CA VAL A 499 15.23 -14.92 -25.16
C VAL A 499 13.93 -14.26 -25.57
N SER A 500 13.91 -13.73 -26.77
CA SER A 500 12.73 -13.13 -27.41
C SER A 500 12.64 -13.54 -28.87
N GLN A 501 11.60 -13.07 -29.54
CA GLN A 501 11.36 -13.34 -30.96
C GLN A 501 10.80 -12.10 -31.64
N ASN A 502 11.30 -11.78 -32.81
CA ASN A 502 10.70 -10.80 -33.73
C ASN A 502 10.77 -11.26 -35.19
N PHE A 503 10.07 -10.55 -36.05
CA PHE A 503 9.94 -10.94 -37.46
C PHE A 503 11.27 -10.87 -38.23
N VAL A 504 12.10 -9.88 -37.93
CA VAL A 504 13.36 -9.61 -38.67
C VAL A 504 14.48 -10.52 -38.18
N ASP A 505 14.64 -10.70 -36.87
CA ASP A 505 15.72 -11.47 -36.26
C ASP A 505 15.40 -12.96 -36.08
N GLY A 506 14.14 -13.37 -36.21
CA GLY A 506 13.70 -14.67 -35.75
C GLY A 506 13.86 -14.78 -34.22
N ILE A 507 14.63 -15.77 -33.76
CA ILE A 507 15.01 -15.88 -32.35
C ILE A 507 16.11 -14.85 -32.03
N ARG A 508 15.95 -14.18 -30.93
CA ARG A 508 16.86 -13.15 -30.42
C ARG A 508 17.34 -13.52 -29.01
N PHE A 509 18.67 -13.46 -28.85
CA PHE A 509 19.31 -13.67 -27.54
C PHE A 509 19.82 -12.33 -27.01
N ARG A 510 19.57 -12.06 -25.73
CA ARG A 510 19.97 -10.81 -25.10
C ARG A 510 20.62 -11.06 -23.74
N LEU A 511 21.76 -10.44 -23.51
CA LEU A 511 22.45 -10.37 -22.23
C LEU A 511 22.37 -8.93 -21.72
N SER A 512 21.76 -8.75 -20.57
CA SER A 512 21.54 -7.43 -19.99
C SER A 512 22.10 -7.37 -18.57
N GLY A 513 22.42 -6.17 -18.12
CA GLY A 513 22.88 -5.96 -16.74
C GLY A 513 22.90 -4.50 -16.36
N GLN A 514 23.10 -4.28 -15.07
CA GLN A 514 23.20 -2.93 -14.49
C GLN A 514 24.06 -2.89 -13.24
N THR A 515 24.63 -1.74 -12.97
CA THR A 515 25.33 -1.46 -11.71
C THR A 515 24.34 -1.04 -10.62
N THR A 516 24.72 -1.24 -9.38
CA THR A 516 23.91 -0.87 -8.20
C THR A 516 24.55 0.29 -7.43
N ALA A 517 23.81 0.87 -6.50
CA ALA A 517 24.32 1.89 -5.58
C ALA A 517 25.48 1.38 -4.69
N SER A 518 25.63 0.06 -4.55
CA SER A 518 26.76 -0.56 -3.84
C SER A 518 28.08 -0.45 -4.58
N LEU A 519 28.05 -0.25 -5.92
CA LEU A 519 29.25 0.11 -6.68
C LEU A 519 29.57 1.58 -6.52
N HIS A 520 28.59 2.44 -6.78
CA HIS A 520 28.70 3.89 -6.60
C HIS A 520 27.31 4.52 -6.37
N PRO A 521 27.12 5.31 -5.33
CA PRO A 521 25.78 5.78 -4.93
C PRO A 521 25.19 6.88 -5.84
N HIS A 522 25.98 7.43 -6.75
CA HIS A 522 25.59 8.49 -7.68
C HIS A 522 25.71 8.10 -9.15
N LEU A 523 26.55 7.12 -9.50
CA LEU A 523 26.84 6.77 -10.88
C LEU A 523 26.36 5.34 -11.20
N PHE A 524 25.50 5.23 -12.21
CA PHE A 524 24.86 3.98 -12.58
C PHE A 524 25.04 3.71 -14.07
N TRP A 525 25.32 2.47 -14.40
CA TRP A 525 25.30 1.97 -15.76
C TRP A 525 24.20 0.90 -15.88
N LYS A 526 23.47 0.94 -17.00
CA LYS A 526 22.52 -0.08 -17.42
C LYS A 526 22.67 -0.33 -18.90
N GLY A 527 22.67 -1.58 -19.33
CA GLY A 527 22.77 -1.85 -20.75
C GLY A 527 22.51 -3.30 -21.10
N TYR A 528 22.51 -3.56 -22.40
CA TYR A 528 22.44 -4.90 -22.96
C TYR A 528 23.19 -5.02 -24.27
N TYR A 529 23.53 -6.24 -24.59
CA TYR A 529 23.93 -6.71 -25.88
C TYR A 529 22.98 -7.78 -26.37
N ALA A 530 22.56 -7.72 -27.65
CA ALA A 530 21.64 -8.71 -28.20
C ALA A 530 22.12 -9.15 -29.61
N TYR A 531 21.70 -10.38 -29.98
CA TYR A 531 22.04 -11.01 -31.23
C TYR A 531 20.79 -11.60 -31.87
N GLY A 532 20.49 -11.19 -33.11
CA GLY A 532 19.44 -11.76 -33.95
C GLY A 532 19.95 -12.96 -34.72
N LYS A 533 19.29 -14.12 -34.57
CA LYS A 533 19.76 -15.37 -35.21
C LYS A 533 19.70 -15.33 -36.74
N ASP A 534 18.58 -14.81 -37.30
CA ASP A 534 18.31 -14.84 -38.73
C ASP A 534 19.06 -13.72 -39.45
N THR A 535 19.09 -12.51 -38.89
CA THR A 535 19.84 -11.36 -39.43
C THR A 535 21.33 -11.44 -39.20
N LYS A 536 21.76 -12.17 -38.18
CA LYS A 536 23.12 -12.15 -37.63
C LYS A 536 23.58 -10.75 -37.17
N ASN A 537 22.66 -9.84 -36.96
CA ASN A 537 22.93 -8.50 -36.48
C ASN A 537 23.21 -8.47 -34.99
N HIS A 538 24.01 -7.50 -34.60
CA HIS A 538 24.40 -7.22 -33.23
C HIS A 538 23.76 -5.91 -32.79
N TYR A 539 23.14 -5.94 -31.65
CA TYR A 539 22.42 -4.81 -31.10
C TYR A 539 22.95 -4.47 -29.72
N TYR A 540 22.80 -3.23 -29.32
CA TYR A 540 23.20 -2.79 -27.99
C TYR A 540 22.36 -1.64 -27.52
N SER A 541 22.32 -1.50 -26.20
CA SER A 541 21.93 -0.28 -25.51
C SER A 541 22.84 -0.09 -24.30
N SER A 542 23.32 1.11 -24.11
CA SER A 542 24.17 1.49 -22.98
C SER A 542 23.70 2.83 -22.46
N GLN A 543 23.31 2.85 -21.19
CA GLN A 543 22.86 4.05 -20.49
C GLN A 543 23.76 4.32 -19.29
N LEU A 544 24.28 5.51 -19.20
CA LEU A 544 25.01 6.01 -18.05
C LEU A 544 24.18 7.07 -17.36
N THR A 545 23.91 6.91 -16.05
CA THR A 545 23.11 7.83 -15.28
C THR A 545 23.91 8.37 -14.11
N TYR A 546 23.95 9.69 -13.97
CA TYR A 546 24.45 10.35 -12.77
C TYR A 546 23.27 10.92 -11.97
N SER A 547 23.15 10.47 -10.73
CA SER A 547 22.15 10.99 -9.78
C SER A 547 22.78 12.04 -8.88
N PHE A 548 22.19 13.24 -8.84
CA PHE A 548 22.63 14.31 -7.94
C PHE A 548 22.37 13.99 -6.46
N ASN A 549 21.42 13.08 -6.20
CA ASN A 549 21.10 12.56 -4.88
C ASN A 549 21.74 11.19 -4.67
N LYS A 550 22.28 10.96 -3.46
CA LYS A 550 22.76 9.64 -3.06
C LYS A 550 21.60 8.64 -3.09
N LYS A 551 21.83 7.46 -3.66
CA LYS A 551 20.86 6.38 -3.79
C LYS A 551 21.25 5.19 -2.91
N GLU A 552 20.24 4.41 -2.49
CA GLU A 552 20.43 3.15 -1.74
C GLU A 552 20.50 1.94 -2.68
N TYR A 553 19.73 1.96 -3.79
CA TYR A 553 19.60 0.84 -4.72
C TYR A 553 19.76 1.25 -6.19
N GLN A 554 18.94 2.19 -6.68
CA GLN A 554 18.82 2.49 -8.11
C GLN A 554 18.60 3.99 -8.38
N PRO A 555 18.89 4.49 -9.58
CA PRO A 555 18.80 5.92 -9.89
C PRO A 555 17.37 6.47 -9.89
N THR A 556 16.35 5.62 -10.04
CA THR A 556 14.94 6.04 -10.08
C THR A 556 14.26 6.14 -8.71
N GLU A 557 15.00 5.86 -7.61
CA GLU A 557 14.49 6.09 -6.26
C GLU A 557 14.15 7.57 -6.04
N PHE A 558 13.12 7.79 -5.24
CA PHE A 558 12.76 9.14 -4.80
C PHE A 558 13.80 9.72 -3.82
N PRO A 559 14.11 11.01 -3.91
CA PRO A 559 13.73 11.96 -4.97
C PRO A 559 14.57 11.76 -6.24
N ILE A 560 13.92 11.78 -7.43
CA ILE A 560 14.67 11.72 -8.69
C ILE A 560 15.28 13.09 -8.95
N HIS A 561 16.58 13.11 -9.19
CA HIS A 561 17.32 14.26 -9.69
C HIS A 561 18.55 13.73 -10.39
N SER A 562 18.47 13.55 -11.69
CA SER A 562 19.49 12.82 -12.46
C SER A 562 19.62 13.31 -13.89
N ILE A 563 20.80 13.07 -14.44
CA ILE A 563 21.10 13.21 -15.87
C ILE A 563 21.55 11.85 -16.39
N SER A 564 21.04 11.43 -17.55
CA SER A 564 21.41 10.17 -18.17
C SER A 564 21.73 10.34 -19.65
N PHE A 565 22.74 9.63 -20.11
CA PHE A 565 23.09 9.52 -21.51
C PHE A 565 22.87 8.08 -21.96
N THR A 566 22.14 7.91 -23.05
CA THR A 566 21.85 6.61 -23.67
C THR A 566 22.37 6.57 -25.10
N SER A 567 23.11 5.53 -25.42
CA SER A 567 23.47 5.17 -26.81
C SER A 567 22.88 3.80 -27.12
N ALA A 568 22.14 3.69 -28.22
CA ALA A 568 21.48 2.43 -28.57
C ALA A 568 21.41 2.26 -30.08
N TYR A 569 21.64 1.02 -30.53
CA TYR A 569 21.34 0.55 -31.86
C TYR A 569 20.55 -0.73 -31.77
N ASP A 570 19.34 -0.74 -32.32
CA ASP A 570 18.42 -1.88 -32.21
C ASP A 570 17.34 -1.86 -33.29
N VAL A 571 16.47 -2.90 -33.30
CA VAL A 571 15.32 -3.03 -34.19
C VAL A 571 14.04 -2.99 -33.39
N MET A 572 13.02 -2.30 -33.86
CA MET A 572 11.69 -2.25 -33.22
C MET A 572 10.59 -2.05 -34.26
N SER A 573 9.36 -2.43 -33.88
CA SER A 573 8.19 -2.01 -34.66
C SER A 573 7.71 -0.64 -34.20
N PRO A 574 7.00 0.11 -35.04
CA PRO A 574 6.43 1.41 -34.64
C PRO A 574 5.51 1.35 -33.42
N SER A 575 4.82 0.23 -33.18
CA SER A 575 3.95 0.03 -32.03
C SER A 575 4.71 -0.25 -30.73
N ASP A 576 5.95 -0.76 -30.79
CA ASP A 576 6.73 -1.13 -29.60
C ASP A 576 7.07 0.08 -28.71
N LYS A 577 7.12 1.28 -29.29
CA LYS A 577 7.37 2.53 -28.55
C LYS A 577 6.28 2.90 -27.53
N PHE A 578 5.10 2.26 -27.61
CA PHE A 578 3.96 2.52 -26.73
C PHE A 578 3.84 1.51 -25.59
N LEU A 579 4.65 0.46 -25.60
CA LEU A 579 4.64 -0.57 -24.57
C LEU A 579 5.30 -0.05 -23.28
N TYR A 580 4.70 -0.36 -22.13
CA TYR A 580 5.32 -0.12 -20.82
C TYR A 580 6.38 -1.17 -20.49
N THR A 581 6.16 -2.40 -20.97
CA THR A 581 7.13 -3.49 -20.81
C THR A 581 8.20 -3.41 -21.89
N ASP A 582 9.36 -4.01 -21.60
CA ASP A 582 10.43 -4.12 -22.58
C ASP A 582 9.95 -4.94 -23.81
N LYS A 583 10.24 -4.49 -25.01
CA LYS A 583 9.87 -5.17 -26.27
C LYS A 583 10.39 -6.60 -26.37
N ASP A 584 11.51 -6.91 -25.70
CA ASP A 584 12.13 -8.23 -25.65
C ASP A 584 11.60 -9.09 -24.51
N ASN A 585 10.62 -8.62 -23.73
CA ASN A 585 9.99 -9.42 -22.70
C ASN A 585 9.28 -10.63 -23.31
N VAL A 586 9.67 -11.83 -22.90
CA VAL A 586 9.15 -13.10 -23.41
C VAL A 586 7.62 -13.18 -23.42
N PHE A 587 6.94 -12.60 -22.40
CA PHE A 587 5.48 -12.62 -22.32
C PHE A 587 4.82 -11.71 -23.36
N THR A 588 5.40 -10.55 -23.67
CA THR A 588 4.88 -9.61 -24.68
C THR A 588 5.33 -9.97 -26.08
N ALA A 589 6.36 -10.78 -26.23
CA ALA A 589 6.83 -11.31 -27.51
C ALA A 589 5.83 -12.30 -28.15
N PHE A 590 4.91 -12.90 -27.36
CA PHE A 590 3.80 -13.67 -27.91
C PHE A 590 2.75 -12.74 -28.53
N ARG A 591 2.77 -12.64 -29.88
CA ARG A 591 1.90 -11.74 -30.64
C ARG A 591 0.81 -12.49 -31.37
N TRP A 592 -0.38 -11.90 -31.38
CA TRP A 592 -1.54 -12.47 -32.07
C TRP A 592 -1.55 -12.19 -33.59
N LYS A 593 -0.71 -11.25 -34.04
CA LYS A 593 -0.50 -10.90 -35.46
C LYS A 593 1.00 -10.80 -35.74
N LYS A 594 1.41 -11.21 -36.93
CA LYS A 594 2.76 -11.00 -37.46
C LYS A 594 3.02 -9.49 -37.53
N VAL A 595 4.21 -9.07 -37.08
CA VAL A 595 4.66 -7.68 -37.12
C VAL A 595 5.87 -7.63 -38.02
N ASP A 596 5.61 -7.41 -39.31
CA ASP A 596 6.61 -7.42 -40.38
C ASP A 596 7.11 -6.02 -40.74
N GLN A 597 6.45 -4.98 -40.36
CA GLN A 597 6.87 -3.58 -40.55
C GLN A 597 7.69 -3.15 -39.34
N MET A 598 8.99 -3.06 -39.54
CA MET A 598 9.97 -2.73 -38.49
C MET A 598 10.99 -1.70 -39.01
N TYR A 599 11.79 -1.16 -38.12
CA TYR A 599 12.92 -0.32 -38.46
C TYR A 599 14.06 -0.53 -37.48
N PHE A 600 15.28 -0.42 -38.02
CA PHE A 600 16.48 -0.25 -37.18
C PHE A 600 16.57 1.20 -36.75
N TYR A 601 16.91 1.40 -35.49
CA TYR A 601 17.14 2.74 -34.96
C TYR A 601 18.53 2.87 -34.36
N ASN A 602 19.17 4.02 -34.63
CA ASN A 602 20.37 4.45 -33.93
C ASN A 602 20.02 5.71 -33.14
N ARG A 603 20.15 5.63 -31.82
CA ARG A 603 19.69 6.66 -30.90
C ARG A 603 20.80 7.13 -29.97
N GLN A 604 20.95 8.45 -29.87
CA GLN A 604 21.75 9.11 -28.86
C GLN A 604 20.80 10.03 -28.07
N GLU A 605 20.70 9.82 -26.77
CA GLU A 605 19.73 10.52 -25.95
C GLU A 605 20.39 11.05 -24.68
N LEU A 606 20.23 12.34 -24.41
CA LEU A 606 20.59 12.96 -23.15
C LEU A 606 19.30 13.37 -22.45
N LYS A 607 19.08 12.83 -21.26
CA LYS A 607 17.88 13.06 -20.48
C LYS A 607 18.20 13.65 -19.11
N TYR A 608 17.54 14.74 -18.75
CA TYR A 608 17.49 15.28 -17.40
C TYR A 608 16.13 14.97 -16.78
N ASP A 609 16.11 14.44 -15.55
CA ASP A 609 14.91 14.07 -14.79
C ASP A 609 14.96 14.72 -13.41
N TRP A 610 13.90 15.41 -13.03
CA TRP A 610 13.75 16.01 -11.71
C TRP A 610 12.34 15.81 -11.16
N GLU A 611 12.26 15.38 -9.90
CA GLU A 611 11.00 15.11 -9.20
C GLU A 611 11.00 15.81 -7.84
N THR A 612 9.85 16.31 -7.45
CA THR A 612 9.60 16.97 -6.18
C THR A 612 8.82 16.07 -5.23
N ASP A 613 8.88 16.38 -3.93
CA ASP A 613 8.16 15.70 -2.86
C ASP A 613 6.62 15.89 -2.89
N TRP A 614 6.12 16.80 -3.70
CA TRP A 614 4.70 17.08 -3.86
C TRP A 614 4.08 16.52 -5.15
N GLY A 615 4.78 15.58 -5.80
CA GLY A 615 4.26 14.85 -6.96
C GLY A 615 4.40 15.57 -8.30
N PHE A 616 5.24 16.61 -8.41
CA PHE A 616 5.59 17.22 -9.68
C PHE A 616 6.91 16.64 -10.19
N ARG A 617 6.91 16.21 -11.46
CA ARG A 617 8.08 15.71 -12.16
C ARG A 617 8.22 16.42 -13.49
N THR A 618 9.44 16.78 -13.84
CA THR A 618 9.79 17.29 -15.17
C THR A 618 10.94 16.47 -15.77
N ASN A 619 10.88 16.32 -17.08
CA ASN A 619 12.00 15.78 -17.83
C ASN A 619 12.30 16.66 -19.04
N VAL A 620 13.58 16.73 -19.39
CA VAL A 620 14.08 17.36 -20.63
C VAL A 620 14.90 16.31 -21.35
N ILE A 621 14.56 16.03 -22.60
CA ILE A 621 15.21 15.00 -23.39
C ILE A 621 15.75 15.65 -24.67
N LEU A 622 17.03 15.51 -24.91
CA LEU A 622 17.67 15.81 -26.19
C LEU A 622 17.96 14.49 -26.88
N LYS A 623 17.40 14.29 -28.07
CA LYS A 623 17.49 13.00 -28.78
C LYS A 623 17.92 13.23 -30.22
N LEU A 624 18.92 12.45 -30.62
CA LEU A 624 19.30 12.25 -32.00
C LEU A 624 18.95 10.83 -32.40
N GLU A 625 18.19 10.66 -33.46
CA GLU A 625 17.73 9.33 -33.88
C GLU A 625 17.77 9.22 -35.39
N SER A 626 18.25 8.09 -35.88
CA SER A 626 18.09 7.70 -37.29
C SER A 626 17.30 6.40 -37.37
N ASN A 627 16.30 6.35 -38.23
CA ASN A 627 15.43 5.20 -38.43
C ASN A 627 15.57 4.68 -39.87
N GLU A 628 15.96 3.39 -40.03
CA GLU A 628 16.14 2.70 -41.31
C GLU A 628 15.04 1.64 -41.43
N PRO A 629 14.15 1.69 -42.42
CA PRO A 629 13.05 0.76 -42.58
C PRO A 629 13.56 -0.65 -42.85
N THR A 630 12.85 -1.67 -42.35
CA THR A 630 13.20 -3.08 -42.60
C THR A 630 11.94 -3.96 -42.55
N GLY A 631 12.05 -5.19 -42.98
CA GLY A 631 10.92 -6.07 -43.19
C GLY A 631 10.04 -5.59 -44.37
N GLU A 632 8.75 -5.49 -44.14
CA GLU A 632 7.78 -4.96 -45.12
C GLU A 632 7.62 -3.43 -45.07
N LEU A 633 8.35 -2.73 -44.17
CA LEU A 633 8.32 -1.28 -44.09
C LEU A 633 9.26 -0.68 -45.14
N ALA A 634 8.78 0.29 -45.89
CA ALA A 634 9.60 1.07 -46.84
C ALA A 634 9.29 2.55 -46.72
N PHE A 635 10.33 3.39 -46.79
CA PHE A 635 10.18 4.83 -46.92
C PHE A 635 10.34 5.20 -48.41
N ARG A 636 9.34 5.85 -48.98
CA ARG A 636 9.34 6.30 -50.37
C ARG A 636 8.83 7.74 -50.43
N LYS A 637 9.54 8.58 -51.19
CA LYS A 637 9.07 9.95 -51.47
C LYS A 637 7.73 9.92 -52.20
N LEU A 638 6.85 10.86 -51.84
CA LEU A 638 5.53 10.94 -52.49
C LEU A 638 5.62 11.37 -53.97
N TYR A 639 6.48 12.34 -54.30
CA TYR A 639 6.48 13.02 -55.59
C TYR A 639 7.06 12.18 -56.73
N ASP A 640 8.00 11.25 -56.47
CA ASP A 640 8.65 10.45 -57.49
C ASP A 640 8.80 8.96 -57.14
N GLY A 641 8.32 8.56 -55.97
CA GLY A 641 8.41 7.16 -55.48
C GLY A 641 9.82 6.70 -55.10
N SER A 642 10.81 7.57 -55.14
CA SER A 642 12.20 7.23 -54.84
C SER A 642 12.36 6.70 -53.41
N PRO A 643 13.18 5.64 -53.22
CA PRO A 643 13.41 5.10 -51.89
C PRO A 643 14.19 6.08 -50.99
N VAL A 644 13.87 6.06 -49.72
CA VAL A 644 14.61 6.80 -48.69
C VAL A 644 15.16 5.78 -47.69
N ASP A 645 16.48 5.68 -47.65
CA ASP A 645 17.18 4.66 -46.87
C ASP A 645 16.97 4.89 -45.36
N LYS A 646 16.93 6.14 -44.93
CA LYS A 646 16.74 6.50 -43.51
C LYS A 646 16.18 7.90 -43.32
N ILE A 647 15.59 8.14 -42.20
CA ILE A 647 15.22 9.48 -41.70
C ILE A 647 16.05 9.79 -40.45
N ARG A 648 16.44 11.06 -40.30
CA ARG A 648 17.20 11.53 -39.15
C ARG A 648 16.42 12.64 -38.44
N THR A 649 16.32 12.52 -37.12
CA THR A 649 15.68 13.53 -36.27
C THR A 649 16.64 14.05 -35.22
N SER A 650 16.58 15.32 -34.96
CA SER A 650 17.19 15.98 -33.82
C SER A 650 16.07 16.66 -33.03
N GLU A 651 15.86 16.22 -31.83
CA GLU A 651 14.67 16.57 -31.05
C GLU A 651 15.00 17.07 -29.66
N MET A 652 14.21 18.00 -29.18
CA MET A 652 14.14 18.35 -27.76
C MET A 652 12.70 18.13 -27.27
N THR A 653 12.55 17.30 -26.25
CA THR A 653 11.26 17.06 -25.58
C THR A 653 11.30 17.64 -24.18
N VAL A 654 10.25 18.37 -23.80
CA VAL A 654 10.01 18.82 -22.42
C VAL A 654 8.72 18.19 -21.94
N GLY A 655 8.78 17.49 -20.83
CA GLY A 655 7.64 16.82 -20.23
C GLY A 655 7.41 17.25 -18.78
N PHE A 656 6.15 17.36 -18.43
CA PHE A 656 5.68 17.63 -17.07
C PHE A 656 4.66 16.57 -16.67
N VAL A 657 4.80 16.04 -15.47
CA VAL A 657 3.83 15.14 -14.85
C VAL A 657 3.51 15.66 -13.46
N TYR A 658 2.23 15.78 -13.15
CA TYR A 658 1.76 16.13 -11.83
C TYR A 658 0.86 15.03 -11.28
N CYS A 659 1.29 14.40 -10.20
CA CYS A 659 0.61 13.29 -9.57
C CYS A 659 0.68 13.39 -8.04
N PRO A 660 -0.12 14.30 -7.44
CA PRO A 660 -0.11 14.55 -6.01
C PRO A 660 -0.66 13.36 -5.23
N GLY A 661 0.02 12.99 -4.15
CA GLY A 661 -0.43 11.92 -3.25
C GLY A 661 -0.18 10.50 -3.74
N ARG A 662 0.57 10.31 -4.85
CA ARG A 662 0.99 8.96 -5.26
C ARG A 662 2.10 8.47 -4.37
N THR A 663 1.94 7.25 -3.86
CA THR A 663 2.94 6.54 -3.07
C THR A 663 3.63 5.47 -3.91
N TYR A 664 4.89 5.15 -3.56
CA TYR A 664 5.70 4.21 -4.30
C TYR A 664 6.44 3.26 -3.36
N VAL A 665 6.63 2.03 -3.82
CA VAL A 665 7.56 1.07 -3.23
C VAL A 665 8.84 1.05 -4.07
N ASN A 666 9.98 1.15 -3.42
CA ASN A 666 11.27 0.90 -4.04
C ASN A 666 11.69 -0.53 -3.76
N THR A 667 11.84 -1.32 -4.81
CA THR A 667 12.61 -2.55 -4.77
C THR A 667 14.06 -2.24 -5.10
N LYS A 668 14.93 -3.23 -5.12
CA LYS A 668 16.30 -3.05 -5.61
C LYS A 668 16.35 -2.66 -7.09
N GLN A 669 15.36 -3.12 -7.86
CA GLN A 669 15.36 -3.01 -9.32
C GLN A 669 14.29 -2.07 -9.85
N HIS A 670 13.21 -1.88 -9.12
CA HIS A 670 12.02 -1.17 -9.58
C HIS A 670 11.51 -0.18 -8.56
N ARG A 671 10.91 0.87 -9.06
CA ARG A 671 10.05 1.78 -8.30
C ARG A 671 8.62 1.58 -8.77
N LEU A 672 7.79 0.98 -7.92
CA LEU A 672 6.43 0.60 -8.25
C LEU A 672 5.42 1.54 -7.57
N PRO A 673 4.46 2.11 -8.31
CA PRO A 673 3.36 2.85 -7.69
C PRO A 673 2.41 1.86 -6.99
N ILE A 674 1.99 2.20 -5.78
CA ILE A 674 1.04 1.39 -5.00
C ILE A 674 -0.30 2.09 -4.80
N ASN A 675 -0.33 3.41 -4.83
CA ASN A 675 -1.55 4.19 -4.77
C ASN A 675 -1.93 4.71 -6.16
N PHE A 676 -2.94 4.11 -6.78
CA PHE A 676 -3.48 4.54 -8.07
C PHE A 676 -4.66 5.52 -7.95
N ASP A 677 -5.08 5.89 -6.75
CA ASP A 677 -6.19 6.84 -6.54
C ASP A 677 -5.78 8.28 -6.84
N ALA A 678 -4.47 8.56 -6.75
CA ALA A 678 -3.93 9.87 -7.07
C ALA A 678 -4.18 10.21 -8.55
N PRO A 679 -4.70 11.40 -8.86
CA PRO A 679 -4.84 11.86 -10.24
C PRO A 679 -3.46 12.06 -10.86
N GLU A 680 -3.34 11.82 -12.16
CA GLU A 680 -2.13 12.11 -12.91
C GLU A 680 -2.48 13.02 -14.09
N LEU A 681 -1.78 14.13 -14.18
CA LEU A 681 -1.83 15.05 -15.31
C LEU A 681 -0.47 15.06 -15.98
N SER A 682 -0.42 14.90 -17.30
CA SER A 682 0.82 14.95 -18.06
C SER A 682 0.70 15.88 -19.25
N ILE A 683 1.77 16.58 -19.55
CA ILE A 683 1.94 17.36 -20.77
C ILE A 683 3.35 17.13 -21.30
N MET A 684 3.45 16.92 -22.59
CA MET A 684 4.73 16.73 -23.28
C MET A 684 4.74 17.56 -24.55
N HIS A 685 5.85 18.23 -24.79
CA HIS A 685 6.10 18.95 -26.05
C HIS A 685 7.45 18.58 -26.62
N THR A 686 7.46 18.17 -27.90
CA THR A 686 8.65 17.83 -28.65
C THR A 686 8.83 18.80 -29.79
N THR A 687 10.02 19.38 -29.90
CA THR A 687 10.44 20.22 -31.02
C THR A 687 11.54 19.48 -31.80
N GLY A 688 11.31 19.23 -33.07
CA GLY A 688 12.31 18.73 -34.02
C GLY A 688 12.99 19.89 -34.72
N PHE A 689 14.30 19.75 -34.91
CA PHE A 689 15.15 20.77 -35.51
C PHE A 689 15.71 20.28 -36.86
N ASP A 690 15.51 21.07 -37.89
CA ASP A 690 16.12 20.91 -39.21
C ASP A 690 17.49 21.54 -39.21
N GLY A 691 18.48 20.86 -39.83
CA GLY A 691 19.87 21.32 -39.95
C GLY A 691 20.72 21.21 -38.68
N VAL A 692 20.12 20.89 -37.53
CA VAL A 692 20.86 20.78 -36.26
C VAL A 692 21.27 19.33 -36.02
N LEU A 693 22.60 19.10 -35.85
CA LEU A 693 23.17 17.76 -35.57
C LEU A 693 22.68 16.67 -36.54
N GLY A 694 22.42 17.03 -37.79
CA GLY A 694 21.94 16.11 -38.80
C GLY A 694 20.46 15.82 -38.83
N GLY A 695 19.65 16.55 -38.07
CA GLY A 695 18.21 16.52 -38.17
C GLY A 695 17.71 17.03 -39.52
N GLU A 696 16.74 16.37 -40.11
CA GLU A 696 16.23 16.63 -41.47
C GLU A 696 14.85 17.25 -41.47
N TYR A 697 14.20 17.35 -40.28
CA TYR A 697 12.79 17.75 -40.20
C TYR A 697 12.56 18.76 -39.06
N LYS A 698 11.88 19.85 -39.39
CA LYS A 698 11.38 20.81 -38.40
C LYS A 698 9.94 20.50 -38.05
N TYR A 699 9.65 20.21 -36.77
CA TYR A 699 8.30 19.90 -36.33
C TYR A 699 8.08 20.21 -34.85
N ASN A 700 6.83 20.26 -34.47
CA ASN A 700 6.38 20.40 -33.10
C ASN A 700 5.27 19.38 -32.84
N TYR A 701 5.42 18.60 -31.78
CA TYR A 701 4.42 17.65 -31.30
C TYR A 701 4.04 17.97 -29.86
N THR A 702 2.76 17.99 -29.57
CA THR A 702 2.26 18.21 -28.20
C THR A 702 1.32 17.08 -27.83
N GLU A 703 1.49 16.49 -26.65
CA GLU A 703 0.58 15.49 -26.08
C GLU A 703 0.19 15.90 -24.66
N VAL A 704 -1.09 15.71 -24.32
CA VAL A 704 -1.62 15.87 -22.96
C VAL A 704 -2.29 14.59 -22.53
N GLY A 705 -2.18 14.26 -21.25
CA GLY A 705 -2.75 13.05 -20.67
C GLY A 705 -3.37 13.32 -19.31
N ILE A 706 -4.45 12.59 -19.01
CA ILE A 706 -5.12 12.61 -17.71
C ILE A 706 -5.42 11.16 -17.32
N TYR A 707 -5.09 10.80 -16.09
CA TYR A 707 -5.53 9.55 -15.48
C TYR A 707 -6.20 9.84 -14.15
N LYS A 708 -7.32 9.16 -13.87
CA LYS A 708 -8.00 9.20 -12.58
C LYS A 708 -8.75 7.89 -12.32
N ARG A 709 -8.63 7.39 -11.10
CA ARG A 709 -9.45 6.32 -10.53
C ARG A 709 -10.61 6.91 -9.75
N PHE A 710 -11.81 6.35 -9.96
CA PHE A 710 -13.03 6.68 -9.24
C PHE A 710 -13.56 5.45 -8.52
N TRP A 711 -13.75 5.54 -7.22
CA TRP A 711 -14.40 4.49 -6.44
C TRP A 711 -15.91 4.65 -6.46
N MET A 712 -16.61 3.63 -6.90
CA MET A 712 -18.07 3.58 -7.06
C MET A 712 -18.73 2.86 -5.88
N LYS A 713 -18.19 3.01 -4.67
CA LYS A 713 -18.64 2.32 -3.44
C LYS A 713 -18.67 0.80 -3.66
N SER A 714 -19.82 0.15 -3.41
CA SER A 714 -20.00 -1.30 -3.60
C SER A 714 -20.02 -1.75 -5.08
N TRP A 715 -19.86 -0.83 -6.04
CA TRP A 715 -19.79 -1.13 -7.47
C TRP A 715 -18.37 -1.10 -8.02
N GLY A 716 -17.37 -1.18 -7.12
CA GLY A 716 -15.98 -1.28 -7.50
C GLY A 716 -15.35 0.05 -7.91
N LYS A 717 -14.49 0.02 -8.92
CA LYS A 717 -13.69 1.17 -9.36
C LYS A 717 -13.76 1.39 -10.86
N ILE A 718 -13.70 2.65 -11.28
CA ILE A 718 -13.55 3.04 -12.68
C ILE A 718 -12.17 3.69 -12.84
N ASP A 719 -11.36 3.17 -13.75
CA ASP A 719 -10.10 3.78 -14.20
C ASP A 719 -10.35 4.49 -15.53
N ALA A 720 -10.05 5.76 -15.59
CA ALA A 720 -10.20 6.57 -16.79
C ALA A 720 -8.86 7.17 -17.21
N ARG A 721 -8.47 6.93 -18.46
CA ARG A 721 -7.30 7.54 -19.12
C ARG A 721 -7.77 8.30 -20.35
N LEU A 722 -7.42 9.55 -20.43
CA LEU A 722 -7.69 10.40 -21.57
C LEU A 722 -6.36 10.92 -22.11
N LYS A 723 -6.19 10.90 -23.42
CA LYS A 723 -5.03 11.48 -24.10
C LYS A 723 -5.47 12.27 -25.31
N ALA A 724 -4.77 13.35 -25.60
CA ALA A 724 -4.92 14.10 -26.84
C ALA A 724 -3.56 14.62 -27.31
N GLY A 725 -3.38 14.68 -28.62
CA GLY A 725 -2.12 15.15 -29.17
C GLY A 725 -2.27 15.75 -30.57
N ALA A 726 -1.28 16.58 -30.90
CA ALA A 726 -1.21 17.24 -32.20
C ALA A 726 0.23 17.33 -32.69
N GLN A 727 0.43 16.92 -33.96
CA GLN A 727 1.60 17.22 -34.78
C GLN A 727 1.29 18.50 -35.58
N TRP A 728 2.04 19.55 -35.25
CA TRP A 728 1.70 20.90 -35.75
C TRP A 728 2.23 21.18 -37.15
N ASN A 729 3.23 20.45 -37.62
CA ASN A 729 3.93 20.71 -38.86
C ASN A 729 3.57 19.70 -39.95
N LYS A 730 3.98 19.99 -41.19
CA LYS A 730 4.03 19.02 -42.26
C LYS A 730 5.23 18.11 -42.02
N VAL A 731 5.05 16.79 -42.07
CA VAL A 731 6.04 15.77 -41.76
C VAL A 731 5.82 14.52 -42.60
N PRO A 732 6.85 13.71 -42.87
CA PRO A 732 6.69 12.38 -43.47
C PRO A 732 5.97 11.46 -42.48
N PHE A 733 5.31 10.38 -42.99
CA PHE A 733 4.47 9.51 -42.17
C PHE A 733 5.16 8.90 -40.94
N PRO A 734 6.48 8.59 -40.91
CA PRO A 734 7.11 8.06 -39.70
C PRO A 734 7.08 9.03 -38.51
N LEU A 735 6.88 10.31 -38.76
CA LEU A 735 6.76 11.39 -37.75
C LEU A 735 5.30 11.78 -37.46
N LEU A 736 4.32 11.15 -38.09
CA LEU A 736 2.90 11.29 -37.76
C LEU A 736 2.56 10.54 -36.48
N ILE A 737 1.40 10.87 -35.95
CA ILE A 737 0.87 10.22 -34.75
C ILE A 737 0.29 8.86 -35.14
N MET A 738 0.84 7.83 -34.56
CA MET A 738 0.36 6.46 -34.66
C MET A 738 -0.42 6.12 -33.40
N PRO A 739 -1.58 5.45 -33.50
CA PRO A 739 -2.26 4.91 -32.35
C PRO A 739 -1.41 3.88 -31.61
N ALA A 740 -1.57 3.84 -30.30
CA ALA A 740 -0.87 2.89 -29.44
C ALA A 740 -1.43 1.46 -29.61
N ALA A 741 -1.10 0.79 -30.70
CA ALA A 741 -1.52 -0.58 -30.96
C ALA A 741 -0.74 -1.58 -30.13
N ASN A 742 -1.44 -2.54 -29.50
CA ASN A 742 -0.84 -3.65 -28.77
C ASN A 742 -1.07 -4.97 -29.52
N LEU A 743 -0.02 -5.52 -30.05
CA LEU A 743 -0.07 -6.75 -30.82
C LEU A 743 0.21 -8.02 -29.98
N SER A 744 0.46 -7.86 -28.67
CA SER A 744 0.63 -8.96 -27.75
C SER A 744 -0.73 -9.56 -27.31
N TYR A 745 -0.70 -10.82 -26.86
CA TYR A 745 -1.82 -11.40 -26.13
C TYR A 745 -2.01 -10.80 -24.74
N ILE A 746 -1.00 -10.15 -24.17
CA ILE A 746 -1.07 -9.48 -22.87
C ILE A 746 -1.54 -8.05 -23.08
N ILE A 747 -2.59 -7.64 -22.34
CA ILE A 747 -3.09 -6.27 -22.39
C ILE A 747 -2.12 -5.34 -21.67
N GLU A 748 -1.77 -4.25 -22.34
CA GLU A 748 -1.07 -3.13 -21.70
C GLU A 748 -1.98 -1.91 -21.58
N PRO A 749 -1.95 -1.19 -20.45
CA PRO A 749 -2.79 -0.02 -20.24
C PRO A 749 -2.56 1.08 -21.28
N GLY A 750 -3.64 1.72 -21.72
CA GLY A 750 -3.57 2.82 -22.67
C GLY A 750 -3.26 2.44 -24.11
N THR A 751 -3.29 1.13 -24.46
CA THR A 751 -3.10 0.63 -25.82
C THR A 751 -4.37 0.05 -26.41
N PHE A 752 -4.50 0.03 -27.73
CA PHE A 752 -5.61 -0.61 -28.45
C PHE A 752 -5.26 -2.06 -28.77
N THR A 753 -6.16 -2.98 -28.47
CA THR A 753 -5.89 -4.43 -28.42
C THR A 753 -6.19 -5.18 -29.72
N LEU A 754 -6.98 -4.59 -30.60
CA LEU A 754 -7.34 -5.17 -31.92
C LEU A 754 -6.92 -4.29 -33.10
N MET A 755 -6.25 -3.17 -32.84
CA MET A 755 -5.69 -2.30 -33.87
C MET A 755 -4.39 -2.88 -34.40
N ASN A 756 -4.16 -2.79 -35.71
CA ASN A 756 -2.93 -3.24 -36.34
C ASN A 756 -1.80 -2.21 -36.16
N ASN A 757 -0.57 -2.66 -36.36
CA ASN A 757 0.59 -1.78 -36.40
C ASN A 757 0.40 -0.74 -37.53
N MET A 758 0.60 0.55 -37.20
CA MET A 758 0.43 1.69 -38.13
C MET A 758 -0.90 1.75 -38.90
N GLU A 759 -1.95 1.11 -38.40
CA GLU A 759 -3.23 1.05 -39.11
C GLU A 759 -3.82 2.43 -39.45
N PHE A 760 -3.63 3.41 -38.56
CA PHE A 760 -4.05 4.79 -38.79
C PHE A 760 -2.87 5.74 -38.57
N LEU A 761 -2.77 6.72 -39.47
CA LEU A 761 -1.79 7.79 -39.40
C LEU A 761 -2.52 9.12 -39.31
N ASN A 762 -2.28 9.86 -38.25
CA ASN A 762 -2.97 11.09 -37.92
C ASN A 762 -2.00 12.19 -37.59
N ASP A 763 -2.42 13.43 -37.72
CA ASP A 763 -1.67 14.55 -37.15
C ASP A 763 -2.38 15.18 -35.94
N ARG A 764 -3.58 14.69 -35.62
CA ARG A 764 -4.33 15.02 -34.41
C ARG A 764 -5.10 13.82 -33.92
N PHE A 765 -5.14 13.67 -32.59
CA PHE A 765 -5.97 12.63 -31.97
C PHE A 765 -6.48 13.03 -30.60
N ALA A 766 -7.57 12.40 -30.21
CA ALA A 766 -8.05 12.30 -28.85
C ALA A 766 -8.47 10.85 -28.58
N SER A 767 -8.08 10.30 -27.43
CA SER A 767 -8.42 8.94 -27.06
C SER A 767 -8.90 8.85 -25.62
N ALA A 768 -9.75 7.87 -25.35
CA ALA A 768 -10.24 7.50 -24.04
C ALA A 768 -10.11 6.00 -23.82
N ASP A 769 -9.59 5.59 -22.66
CA ASP A 769 -9.55 4.22 -22.18
C ASP A 769 -10.21 4.20 -20.80
N ILE A 770 -11.42 3.63 -20.73
CA ILE A 770 -12.22 3.58 -19.51
C ILE A 770 -12.47 2.13 -19.18
N SER A 771 -12.07 1.70 -18.00
CA SER A 771 -12.35 0.36 -17.49
C SER A 771 -13.09 0.42 -16.15
N TRP A 772 -14.11 -0.39 -16.02
CA TRP A 772 -14.91 -0.53 -14.82
C TRP A 772 -14.77 -1.94 -14.27
N ASP A 773 -14.03 -2.06 -13.17
CA ASP A 773 -13.97 -3.26 -12.36
C ASP A 773 -15.16 -3.23 -11.39
N LEU A 774 -16.11 -4.14 -11.59
CA LEU A 774 -17.33 -4.22 -10.79
C LEU A 774 -17.11 -4.96 -9.46
N ASN A 775 -15.90 -5.45 -9.22
CA ASN A 775 -15.50 -6.12 -7.99
C ASN A 775 -16.43 -7.28 -7.59
N GLY A 776 -16.80 -8.11 -8.56
CA GLY A 776 -17.65 -9.28 -8.32
C GLY A 776 -19.12 -8.95 -8.01
N LYS A 777 -19.58 -7.73 -8.27
CA LYS A 777 -20.94 -7.29 -7.91
C LYS A 777 -22.04 -8.16 -8.49
N ILE A 778 -21.82 -8.72 -9.66
CA ILE A 778 -22.76 -9.64 -10.34
C ILE A 778 -22.40 -11.08 -10.00
N PHE A 779 -21.13 -11.47 -10.20
CA PHE A 779 -20.67 -12.87 -10.05
C PHE A 779 -20.82 -13.39 -8.61
N ASN A 780 -20.62 -12.56 -7.62
CA ASN A 780 -20.80 -12.93 -6.21
C ASN A 780 -22.27 -13.23 -5.82
N ARG A 781 -23.22 -12.88 -6.69
CA ARG A 781 -24.65 -13.21 -6.51
C ARG A 781 -25.04 -14.53 -7.18
N LEU A 782 -24.19 -15.05 -8.08
CA LEU A 782 -24.47 -16.27 -8.81
C LEU A 782 -24.03 -17.49 -8.00
N PRO A 783 -24.92 -18.47 -7.76
CA PRO A 783 -24.57 -19.73 -7.11
C PRO A 783 -23.39 -20.39 -7.84
N LEU A 784 -22.48 -20.99 -7.10
CA LEU A 784 -21.22 -21.61 -7.55
C LEU A 784 -20.13 -20.60 -7.95
N ILE A 785 -20.40 -19.58 -8.77
CA ILE A 785 -19.40 -18.61 -9.22
C ILE A 785 -18.85 -17.80 -8.03
N HIS A 786 -19.68 -17.44 -7.06
CA HIS A 786 -19.24 -16.73 -5.86
C HIS A 786 -18.15 -17.47 -5.06
N LYS A 787 -18.07 -18.80 -5.17
CA LYS A 787 -17.03 -19.61 -4.50
C LYS A 787 -15.66 -19.47 -5.17
N LEU A 788 -15.64 -19.10 -6.46
CA LEU A 788 -14.44 -18.91 -7.24
C LEU A 788 -13.83 -17.52 -7.00
N LYS A 789 -14.58 -16.59 -6.38
CA LYS A 789 -14.22 -15.18 -6.20
C LYS A 789 -13.83 -14.49 -7.50
N TRP A 790 -14.37 -14.95 -8.64
CA TRP A 790 -14.17 -14.29 -9.92
C TRP A 790 -14.88 -12.94 -9.93
N ARG A 791 -14.27 -11.99 -10.58
CA ARG A 791 -14.77 -10.62 -10.67
C ARG A 791 -14.91 -10.23 -12.13
N GLU A 792 -15.94 -9.46 -12.43
CA GLU A 792 -16.19 -8.95 -13.77
C GLU A 792 -15.56 -7.58 -13.98
N ILE A 793 -15.02 -7.38 -15.18
CA ILE A 793 -14.51 -6.10 -15.65
C ILE A 793 -15.12 -5.79 -17.02
N ILE A 794 -15.45 -4.54 -17.23
CA ILE A 794 -15.95 -4.02 -18.50
C ILE A 794 -15.06 -2.85 -18.91
N GLY A 795 -14.71 -2.75 -20.20
CA GLY A 795 -13.89 -1.65 -20.68
C GLY A 795 -14.39 -1.13 -22.03
N VAL A 796 -14.13 0.14 -22.24
CA VAL A 796 -14.38 0.82 -23.51
C VAL A 796 -13.17 1.63 -23.87
N LYS A 797 -12.67 1.47 -25.10
CA LYS A 797 -11.62 2.28 -25.68
C LYS A 797 -12.14 2.98 -26.92
N CYS A 798 -11.83 4.26 -27.01
CA CYS A 798 -12.24 5.10 -28.12
C CYS A 798 -11.07 5.96 -28.59
N MET A 799 -10.99 6.19 -29.88
CA MET A 799 -10.07 7.15 -30.48
C MET A 799 -10.73 7.90 -31.62
N MET A 800 -10.58 9.20 -31.62
CA MET A 800 -10.83 10.07 -32.76
C MET A 800 -9.48 10.53 -33.31
N GLY A 801 -9.23 10.29 -34.57
CA GLY A 801 -8.03 10.74 -35.27
C GLY A 801 -8.42 11.62 -36.47
N HIS A 802 -7.50 12.45 -36.88
CA HIS A 802 -7.65 13.29 -38.04
C HIS A 802 -6.30 13.53 -38.70
N LEU A 803 -6.26 13.49 -40.02
CA LEU A 803 -5.13 13.93 -40.82
C LEU A 803 -5.52 15.20 -41.59
N THR A 804 -4.83 16.30 -41.30
CA THR A 804 -5.08 17.57 -41.99
C THR A 804 -4.58 17.52 -43.43
N ASN A 805 -5.13 18.37 -44.27
CA ASN A 805 -4.82 18.41 -45.69
C ASN A 805 -3.31 18.53 -46.00
N LYS A 806 -2.55 19.23 -45.15
CA LYS A 806 -1.10 19.44 -45.33
C LYS A 806 -0.26 18.15 -45.21
N ASN A 807 -0.76 17.14 -44.44
CA ASN A 807 -0.08 15.85 -44.25
C ASN A 807 -0.73 14.69 -45.00
N ASN A 808 -1.78 14.97 -45.79
CA ASN A 808 -2.51 13.94 -46.51
C ASN A 808 -1.86 13.64 -47.90
N PRO A 809 -1.19 12.48 -48.07
CA PRO A 809 -0.51 12.15 -49.31
C PRO A 809 -1.48 11.83 -50.47
N PHE A 810 -2.74 11.58 -50.20
CA PHE A 810 -3.74 11.24 -51.22
C PHE A 810 -4.40 12.46 -51.88
N LEU A 811 -4.05 13.67 -51.45
CA LEU A 811 -4.53 14.90 -52.08
C LEU A 811 -3.66 15.29 -53.25
N ALA A 812 -4.27 15.53 -54.41
CA ALA A 812 -3.58 15.99 -55.63
C ALA A 812 -2.71 17.23 -55.41
N ALA A 813 -3.14 18.13 -54.52
CA ALA A 813 -2.35 19.33 -54.15
C ALA A 813 -1.00 18.99 -53.49
N ASN A 814 -0.81 17.82 -52.96
CA ASN A 814 0.41 17.35 -52.31
C ASN A 814 1.26 16.41 -53.17
N SER A 815 0.82 16.06 -54.38
CA SER A 815 1.50 15.07 -55.25
C SER A 815 2.94 15.43 -55.59
N ALA A 816 3.28 16.73 -55.59
CA ALA A 816 4.63 17.22 -55.90
C ALA A 816 5.39 17.62 -54.64
N ASP A 817 4.91 17.22 -53.43
CA ASP A 817 5.51 17.59 -52.15
C ASP A 817 6.78 16.74 -51.87
N ASP A 818 7.86 17.41 -51.55
CA ASP A 818 9.17 16.81 -51.30
C ASP A 818 9.37 16.31 -49.85
N VAL A 819 8.52 16.75 -48.93
CA VAL A 819 8.57 16.35 -47.52
C VAL A 819 7.77 15.07 -47.27
N LEU A 820 6.66 14.89 -47.97
CA LEU A 820 5.74 13.78 -47.74
C LEU A 820 6.25 12.45 -48.30
N PHE A 821 5.95 11.38 -47.62
CA PHE A 821 6.20 10.02 -48.05
C PHE A 821 4.90 9.32 -48.40
N MET A 822 4.98 8.35 -49.30
CA MET A 822 3.90 7.41 -49.59
C MET A 822 3.55 6.66 -48.29
N PHE A 823 2.25 6.51 -48.01
CA PHE A 823 1.82 5.70 -46.88
C PHE A 823 2.06 4.21 -47.15
N PRO A 824 2.33 3.40 -46.11
CA PRO A 824 2.29 1.95 -46.23
C PRO A 824 0.91 1.45 -46.70
N ASP A 825 0.87 0.35 -47.43
CA ASP A 825 -0.37 -0.18 -48.03
C ASP A 825 -1.46 -0.51 -46.98
N ASP A 826 -1.06 -0.88 -45.75
CA ASP A 826 -1.95 -1.20 -44.66
C ASP A 826 -2.33 0.01 -43.76
N ALA A 827 -1.90 1.21 -44.14
CA ALA A 827 -2.22 2.44 -43.39
C ALA A 827 -3.42 3.17 -44.00
N TYR A 828 -4.36 3.53 -43.13
CA TYR A 828 -5.61 4.15 -43.53
C TYR A 828 -5.79 5.54 -42.89
N LEU A 829 -6.67 6.33 -43.52
CA LEU A 829 -7.12 7.59 -42.92
C LEU A 829 -8.30 7.34 -42.00
N MET A 830 -8.29 7.97 -40.85
CA MET A 830 -9.49 8.04 -40.00
C MET A 830 -10.46 9.09 -40.52
N ASP A 831 -11.73 8.72 -40.60
CA ASP A 831 -12.80 9.67 -40.86
C ASP A 831 -13.06 10.49 -39.58
N ARG A 832 -13.05 11.81 -39.70
CA ARG A 832 -13.31 12.75 -38.60
C ARG A 832 -14.62 12.47 -37.85
N ASN A 833 -15.61 11.90 -38.51
CA ASN A 833 -16.94 11.62 -37.97
C ASN A 833 -17.11 10.14 -37.54
N ARG A 834 -16.12 9.29 -37.75
CA ARG A 834 -16.16 7.87 -37.43
C ARG A 834 -15.06 7.51 -36.44
N PRO A 835 -15.30 7.61 -35.10
CA PRO A 835 -14.30 7.22 -34.12
C PRO A 835 -14.04 5.70 -34.16
N TYR A 836 -12.83 5.30 -33.78
CA TYR A 836 -12.47 3.90 -33.53
C TYR A 836 -12.97 3.51 -32.14
N TRP A 837 -13.57 2.31 -32.06
CA TRP A 837 -14.11 1.77 -30.81
C TRP A 837 -13.72 0.32 -30.57
N GLU A 838 -13.29 0.04 -29.35
CA GLU A 838 -13.18 -1.31 -28.79
C GLU A 838 -13.97 -1.42 -27.50
N ILE A 839 -14.68 -2.52 -27.30
CA ILE A 839 -15.26 -2.88 -26.02
C ILE A 839 -14.57 -4.12 -25.47
N ARG A 840 -14.47 -4.18 -24.16
CA ARG A 840 -13.86 -5.28 -23.40
C ARG A 840 -14.85 -5.80 -22.37
N ALA A 841 -14.97 -7.13 -22.25
CA ALA A 841 -15.66 -7.81 -21.16
C ALA A 841 -14.74 -8.91 -20.66
N GLY A 842 -14.36 -8.85 -19.39
CA GLY A 842 -13.37 -9.73 -18.81
C GLY A 842 -13.80 -10.36 -17.50
N ILE A 843 -13.10 -11.41 -17.17
CA ILE A 843 -13.16 -12.09 -15.87
C ILE A 843 -11.77 -12.02 -15.28
N HIS A 844 -11.64 -11.35 -14.16
CA HIS A 844 -10.39 -11.29 -13.43
C HIS A 844 -10.46 -12.00 -12.08
N ASN A 845 -9.36 -11.99 -11.34
CA ASN A 845 -9.21 -12.73 -10.10
C ASN A 845 -9.21 -14.26 -10.28
N ILE A 846 -8.97 -14.76 -11.48
CA ILE A 846 -8.80 -16.19 -11.74
C ILE A 846 -7.48 -16.60 -11.07
N PHE A 847 -7.54 -17.59 -10.16
CA PHE A 847 -6.40 -17.98 -9.30
C PHE A 847 -5.78 -16.81 -8.50
N LYS A 848 -6.53 -15.71 -8.28
CA LYS A 848 -6.13 -14.47 -7.56
C LYS A 848 -5.12 -13.57 -8.28
N PHE A 849 -4.75 -13.86 -9.52
CA PHE A 849 -3.77 -13.04 -10.26
C PHE A 849 -3.96 -13.00 -11.78
N PHE A 850 -4.88 -13.78 -12.33
CA PHE A 850 -5.05 -13.93 -13.77
C PHE A 850 -6.38 -13.34 -14.24
N GLU A 851 -6.35 -12.71 -15.40
CA GLU A 851 -7.49 -12.11 -16.07
C GLU A 851 -7.60 -12.60 -17.51
N ILE A 852 -8.80 -12.87 -17.96
CA ILE A 852 -9.14 -13.24 -19.34
C ILE A 852 -10.18 -12.25 -19.85
N ASP A 853 -9.85 -11.61 -20.96
CA ASP A 853 -10.70 -10.62 -21.62
C ASP A 853 -11.13 -11.06 -22.99
N TYR A 854 -12.40 -10.89 -23.27
CA TYR A 854 -12.93 -10.85 -24.63
C TYR A 854 -12.99 -9.38 -25.07
N VAL A 855 -12.35 -9.09 -26.19
CA VAL A 855 -12.32 -7.75 -26.79
C VAL A 855 -12.98 -7.80 -28.16
N ARG A 856 -13.84 -6.81 -28.42
CA ARG A 856 -14.53 -6.66 -29.71
C ARG A 856 -14.33 -5.26 -30.25
N ARG A 857 -13.90 -5.20 -31.50
CA ARG A 857 -13.81 -4.01 -32.33
C ARG A 857 -15.16 -3.68 -32.95
N LEU A 858 -15.63 -2.44 -32.82
CA LEU A 858 -16.96 -2.02 -33.26
C LEU A 858 -16.97 -1.16 -34.52
N SER A 859 -15.83 -0.56 -34.87
CA SER A 859 -15.72 0.35 -36.03
C SER A 859 -14.55 -0.04 -36.91
N TYR A 860 -14.58 0.43 -38.18
CA TYR A 860 -13.58 0.10 -39.19
C TYR A 860 -13.36 -1.42 -39.36
N THR A 861 -14.44 -2.18 -39.21
CA THR A 861 -14.46 -3.66 -39.35
C THR A 861 -14.49 -4.12 -40.80
N ASP A 862 -14.61 -3.18 -41.70
CA ASP A 862 -14.63 -3.33 -43.18
C ASP A 862 -13.23 -3.25 -43.77
N LEU A 863 -12.20 -2.79 -43.03
CA LEU A 863 -10.83 -2.72 -43.50
C LEU A 863 -10.21 -4.11 -43.69
N PRO A 864 -9.33 -4.29 -44.69
CA PRO A 864 -8.63 -5.55 -44.93
C PRO A 864 -7.73 -5.95 -43.73
N GLY A 865 -7.63 -7.23 -43.47
CA GLY A 865 -6.71 -7.79 -42.50
C GLY A 865 -6.97 -7.44 -41.03
N VAL A 866 -8.13 -6.82 -40.68
CA VAL A 866 -8.48 -6.51 -39.31
C VAL A 866 -9.16 -7.67 -38.60
N LYS A 867 -8.86 -7.83 -37.31
CA LYS A 867 -9.59 -8.74 -36.43
C LYS A 867 -10.73 -8.00 -35.74
N LYS A 868 -11.91 -8.62 -35.75
CA LYS A 868 -13.11 -8.05 -35.10
C LYS A 868 -13.20 -8.42 -33.63
N ASP A 869 -12.64 -9.57 -33.27
CA ASP A 869 -12.75 -10.17 -31.96
C ASP A 869 -11.40 -10.76 -31.54
N GLY A 870 -11.16 -10.81 -30.25
CA GLY A 870 -9.97 -11.45 -29.71
C GLY A 870 -10.05 -11.75 -28.21
N ILE A 871 -9.34 -12.79 -27.80
CA ILE A 871 -9.11 -13.09 -26.39
C ILE A 871 -7.76 -12.55 -25.99
N ARG A 872 -7.70 -11.92 -24.82
CA ARG A 872 -6.50 -11.31 -24.26
C ARG A 872 -6.34 -11.70 -22.78
N PHE A 873 -5.17 -11.47 -22.25
CA PHE A 873 -4.82 -11.85 -20.89
C PHE A 873 -4.18 -10.67 -20.15
N THR A 874 -4.32 -10.68 -18.85
CA THR A 874 -3.64 -9.74 -17.95
C THR A 874 -3.22 -10.48 -16.69
N PHE A 875 -2.11 -10.06 -16.09
CA PHE A 875 -1.66 -10.54 -14.79
C PHE A 875 -1.71 -9.37 -13.82
N GLU A 876 -2.60 -9.44 -12.85
CA GLU A 876 -2.77 -8.42 -11.82
C GLU A 876 -2.95 -9.08 -10.45
N PHE A 877 -2.11 -8.70 -9.50
CA PHE A 877 -2.28 -9.11 -8.10
C PHE A 877 -3.09 -8.05 -7.36
N SER A 878 -4.19 -8.47 -6.75
CA SER A 878 -5.03 -7.63 -5.89
C SER A 878 -5.36 -8.35 -4.59
N PHE A 879 -5.43 -7.62 -3.50
CA PHE A 879 -5.87 -8.14 -2.21
C PHE A 879 -7.36 -8.48 -2.19
#